data_5e548aae5e6413d83b6883c9e5afb6c2
#
_entry.id   5e548aae5e6413d83b6883c9e5afb6c2
#
_cell.length_a   1.000
_cell.length_b   1.000
_cell.length_c   1.000
_cell.angle_alpha   90.00
_cell.angle_beta   90.00
_cell.angle_gamma   90.00
#
_symmetry.space_group_name_H-M   'P 1'
#
loop_
_entity.id
_entity.type
_entity.pdbx_description
1 polymer ?
#
loop_
_entity_poly.entity_id
_entity_poly.type
_entity_poly.pdbx_seq_one_letter_code
_entity_poly.pdbx_strand_id
1 'polypeptide(L)'
;MTAGKKKYEFMRIIALDGSTIYRSKKLTALKDGKTNAHAFSGVLDDSLETIKLREIYAKHEAEIGYPYLEDKAFCRAIVSVSFEYAIKQYEKQGRRYVLYGQTVTDEEMTDHVCIRTIDGEPTLVAIETPLNQDRHYTPVEQPISAELLGKYFVYDAEKREYKRSDKEMPSIVKKEKIREHLYLHGFDIDGIHYVRYKRSAGSSRDGRCLFIAEPLYQDMMEWSACGLCADTVSDQASWQAYIALTLSSIESTIRLPKKAILIIPDKVSKFKTTAVCVKEDKALGLTAAEEETEIENVIWDGEALLDVSEFERAGYANKGMMLLRNHFFKTCAFNTNLQKWFKDKGITTVGQLAGYTTARKVEDIKLVITESSLKYLKFMPKGQSLKLSLEAWLDAVYGGKTTSEFGVVKTDKPPSNMEGRLAYTNYQLMNTLAITPSGMEQLLDASLYHLYKIYASAMHLRYQINYLSETEPDDLAVMTADNYRRKVVMEMLFRTPEFEHTDFYKDLKTDVCYYFKRRLKKGRVLVNGNNQTIFGNPYEFLCAVTDKSYEPTEPMLLGDGEVYTKRFEDGEKLTCARNPHITLGNILIGVNRRKEEIDTYFNLTRDIVCANAINSNLQQRLNGCDYDSDSMLVTNDQFLYLSAKTCYENMGVPVCCVAPVGKAEYSSSAVDLARLDLAIAENKIGDIVNLSQFLNSVLWHNVSNGASINDILPIYNEICILAVLSGMEIDKAKRMYAVKTGKVLHRLEKRKQEFKKANGGKLPNFYYFITGQEEKIEKNNTATLNCPMSIIYDFVTKYEPYRLPKRKVKLSDLFALDEGDGDSNDYHRKKNIIVAVQKAEDDIRYLRIRESKAQGDAKVILRAEMQAILDECLKVVARNASNDHVLGLLLRELDSGEKKEISQIKSFLFACLLFEKNGRLLSKVKTPEDYHYTELKLATDENIKRDDMIEIIYGHPHVIVVDGDTVLGGHGRIEIVDGKVIYYDANGNRVPIPILDY
;
A
#
# COMPACT_ATOMS: atom_id res chain seq x y z
N MET A 1 -24.57 23.32 -2.68
CA MET A 1 -23.33 23.73 -1.98
C MET A 1 -22.40 22.53 -1.99
N THR A 2 -21.42 22.50 -2.86
CA THR A 2 -20.42 21.44 -2.97
C THR A 2 -19.64 21.38 -1.66
N ALA A 3 -19.72 20.23 -0.95
CA ALA A 3 -18.90 19.95 0.21
C ALA A 3 -17.44 20.06 -0.21
N GLY A 4 -16.77 21.12 0.20
CA GLY A 4 -15.35 21.32 -0.05
C GLY A 4 -14.57 20.15 0.55
N LYS A 5 -13.81 19.43 -0.28
CA LYS A 5 -12.79 18.49 0.19
C LYS A 5 -11.98 19.20 1.27
N LYS A 6 -12.13 18.78 2.54
CA LYS A 6 -11.24 19.24 3.60
C LYS A 6 -9.81 18.89 3.16
N LYS A 7 -8.99 19.90 2.99
CA LYS A 7 -7.56 19.72 2.80
C LYS A 7 -7.06 18.98 4.04
N TYR A 8 -6.45 17.80 3.87
CA TYR A 8 -5.86 17.05 4.98
C TYR A 8 -4.96 17.97 5.79
N GLU A 9 -5.29 18.17 7.06
CA GLU A 9 -4.41 18.85 7.98
C GLU A 9 -3.48 17.81 8.59
N PHE A 10 -2.22 17.83 8.21
CA PHE A 10 -1.17 17.00 8.80
C PHE A 10 -0.18 17.88 9.57
N MET A 11 0.48 17.30 10.56
CA MET A 11 1.58 17.94 11.25
C MET A 11 2.92 17.48 10.67
N ARG A 12 3.79 18.41 10.31
CA ARG A 12 5.20 18.10 10.05
C ARG A 12 5.91 17.89 11.37
N ILE A 13 6.64 16.80 11.51
CA ILE A 13 7.41 16.46 12.71
C ILE A 13 8.86 16.15 12.35
N ILE A 14 9.74 16.18 13.34
CA ILE A 14 11.12 15.72 13.19
C ILE A 14 11.12 14.19 13.14
N ALA A 15 11.90 13.54 12.21
CA ALA A 15 12.22 12.12 12.24
C ALA A 15 13.70 11.91 12.09
N LEU A 16 14.25 11.10 12.90
CA LEU A 16 15.68 10.84 12.96
C LEU A 16 15.92 9.34 13.08
N ASP A 17 17.07 8.89 12.61
CA ASP A 17 17.54 7.58 12.96
C ASP A 17 18.15 7.59 14.37
N GLY A 18 17.86 6.57 15.17
CA GLY A 18 18.35 6.45 16.53
C GLY A 18 19.88 6.43 16.64
N SER A 19 20.57 5.91 15.60
CA SER A 19 22.03 5.93 15.56
C SER A 19 22.59 7.35 15.42
N THR A 20 21.88 8.21 14.70
CA THR A 20 22.19 9.65 14.57
C THR A 20 22.03 10.38 15.89
N ILE A 21 20.90 10.14 16.57
CA ILE A 21 20.64 10.72 17.89
C ILE A 21 21.73 10.28 18.89
N TYR A 22 22.00 8.99 18.95
CA TYR A 22 22.98 8.41 19.88
C TYR A 22 24.40 8.96 19.71
N ARG A 23 24.80 9.29 18.46
CA ARG A 23 26.11 9.88 18.16
C ARG A 23 26.21 11.38 18.39
N SER A 24 25.08 12.07 18.33
CA SER A 24 25.06 13.53 18.39
C SER A 24 25.23 14.02 19.82
N LYS A 25 26.23 14.87 20.07
CA LYS A 25 26.43 15.49 21.39
C LYS A 25 25.39 16.59 21.69
N LYS A 26 24.88 17.23 20.64
CA LYS A 26 23.88 18.30 20.73
C LYS A 26 23.09 18.32 19.43
N LEU A 27 21.78 18.18 19.53
CA LEU A 27 20.85 18.35 18.42
C LEU A 27 20.20 19.71 18.48
N THR A 28 20.14 20.40 17.34
CA THR A 28 19.51 21.71 17.20
C THR A 28 18.52 21.66 16.03
N ALA A 29 17.28 22.04 16.26
CA ALA A 29 16.30 22.18 15.21
C ALA A 29 16.51 23.51 14.46
N LEU A 30 16.47 23.46 13.12
CA LEU A 30 16.56 24.63 12.27
C LEU A 30 15.15 25.14 11.93
N LYS A 31 15.04 26.42 11.53
CA LYS A 31 13.75 27.06 11.22
C LYS A 31 12.96 26.39 10.10
N ASP A 32 13.62 25.66 9.23
CA ASP A 32 13.00 24.94 8.10
C ASP A 32 12.62 23.49 8.37
N GLY A 33 12.62 23.09 9.66
CA GLY A 33 12.29 21.72 10.06
C GLY A 33 13.42 20.71 9.87
N LYS A 34 14.66 21.17 9.82
CA LYS A 34 15.86 20.33 9.79
C LYS A 34 16.52 20.28 11.17
N THR A 35 17.39 19.31 11.36
CA THR A 35 18.33 19.31 12.48
C THR A 35 19.76 19.51 11.97
N ASN A 36 20.68 19.90 12.89
CA ASN A 36 22.10 20.01 12.55
C ASN A 36 22.73 18.67 12.15
N ALA A 37 22.08 17.54 12.39
CA ALA A 37 22.56 16.23 12.00
C ALA A 37 22.16 15.85 10.56
N HIS A 38 20.91 16.06 10.17
CA HIS A 38 20.42 15.78 8.81
C HIS A 38 19.21 16.64 8.47
N ALA A 39 19.10 17.00 7.18
CA ALA A 39 17.88 17.57 6.61
C ALA A 39 16.77 16.53 6.60
N PHE A 40 15.64 16.80 7.27
CA PHE A 40 14.63 15.81 7.46
C PHE A 40 13.23 16.40 7.56
N SER A 41 12.25 15.66 7.07
CA SER A 41 10.84 15.91 7.29
C SER A 41 10.09 14.60 7.57
N GLY A 42 9.44 14.47 8.73
CA GLY A 42 8.46 13.46 9.05
C GLY A 42 7.07 14.06 9.08
N VAL A 43 6.08 13.21 9.10
CA VAL A 43 4.67 13.60 9.11
C VAL A 43 3.92 12.78 10.13
N LEU A 44 3.01 13.41 10.82
CA LEU A 44 1.97 12.80 11.62
C LEU A 44 0.63 13.22 11.03
N ASP A 45 -0.10 12.24 10.49
CA ASP A 45 -1.40 12.46 9.86
C ASP A 45 -2.42 12.96 10.88
N ASP A 46 -3.46 13.61 10.39
CA ASP A 46 -4.58 14.01 11.25
C ASP A 46 -5.21 12.79 11.91
N SER A 47 -5.45 12.87 13.22
CA SER A 47 -5.87 11.76 14.08
C SER A 47 -6.52 12.29 15.35
N LEU A 48 -7.19 11.43 16.11
CA LEU A 48 -7.68 11.81 17.45
C LEU A 48 -6.52 12.27 18.35
N GLU A 49 -5.35 11.67 18.16
CA GLU A 49 -4.12 12.06 18.87
C GLU A 49 -3.68 13.49 18.56
N THR A 50 -3.67 13.88 17.27
CA THR A 50 -3.27 15.23 16.87
C THR A 50 -4.28 16.28 17.30
N ILE A 51 -5.58 15.94 17.31
CA ILE A 51 -6.64 16.81 17.83
C ILE A 51 -6.38 17.08 19.32
N LYS A 52 -6.14 16.01 20.10
CA LYS A 52 -5.90 16.15 21.54
C LYS A 52 -4.58 16.84 21.85
N LEU A 53 -3.54 16.55 21.09
CA LEU A 53 -2.23 17.20 21.22
C LEU A 53 -2.34 18.72 21.08
N ARG A 54 -3.15 19.21 20.14
CA ARG A 54 -3.38 20.66 19.97
C ARG A 54 -4.05 21.28 21.20
N GLU A 55 -4.98 20.58 21.87
CA GLU A 55 -5.61 21.06 23.09
C GLU A 55 -4.62 21.13 24.27
N ILE A 56 -3.85 20.07 24.49
CA ILE A 56 -2.91 19.96 25.62
C ILE A 56 -1.75 20.90 25.43
N TYR A 57 -1.25 21.02 24.20
CA TYR A 57 -0.12 21.87 23.89
C TYR A 57 -0.33 23.32 24.30
N ALA A 58 -1.52 23.86 24.14
CA ALA A 58 -1.84 25.22 24.55
C ALA A 58 -1.61 25.46 26.06
N LYS A 59 -1.63 24.43 26.88
CA LYS A 59 -1.35 24.52 28.32
C LYS A 59 0.14 24.57 28.65
N HIS A 60 0.99 24.03 27.77
CA HIS A 60 2.43 23.88 27.97
C HIS A 60 3.28 24.79 27.09
N GLU A 61 2.67 25.79 26.44
CA GLU A 61 3.38 26.72 25.54
C GLU A 61 4.53 27.45 26.23
N ALA A 62 4.39 27.80 27.51
CA ALA A 62 5.42 28.45 28.30
C ALA A 62 6.67 27.58 28.53
N GLU A 63 6.53 26.25 28.54
CA GLU A 63 7.60 25.30 28.84
C GLU A 63 8.32 24.83 27.57
N ILE A 64 7.59 24.69 26.46
CA ILE A 64 8.10 24.10 25.21
C ILE A 64 8.40 25.18 24.16
N GLY A 65 7.91 26.40 24.38
CA GLY A 65 7.91 27.46 23.37
C GLY A 65 6.87 27.20 22.30
N TYR A 66 6.82 28.08 21.30
CA TYR A 66 5.82 27.98 20.24
C TYR A 66 6.01 26.68 19.41
N PRO A 67 4.97 25.82 19.28
CA PRO A 67 5.10 24.50 18.69
C PRO A 67 5.24 24.50 17.20
N TYR A 68 4.64 25.50 16.56
CA TYR A 68 4.54 25.63 15.12
C TYR A 68 5.49 26.74 14.67
N LEU A 69 6.37 26.44 13.74
CA LEU A 69 7.06 27.47 12.98
C LEU A 69 6.04 28.15 12.08
N GLU A 70 5.85 29.44 12.25
CA GLU A 70 4.74 30.31 11.84
C GLU A 70 4.16 30.08 10.42
N ASP A 71 4.91 29.54 9.48
CA ASP A 71 4.46 29.39 8.07
C ASP A 71 4.32 27.94 7.56
N LYS A 72 4.64 26.89 8.34
CA LYS A 72 4.82 25.54 7.76
C LYS A 72 4.17 24.37 8.51
N ALA A 73 3.24 24.60 9.44
CA ALA A 73 2.58 23.53 10.21
C ALA A 73 3.59 22.49 10.82
N PHE A 74 4.76 22.96 11.28
CA PHE A 74 5.80 22.12 11.84
C PHE A 74 5.63 21.99 13.35
N CYS A 75 5.49 20.76 13.85
CA CYS A 75 5.26 20.48 15.25
C CYS A 75 6.54 19.95 15.94
N ARG A 76 6.95 20.62 17.03
CA ARG A 76 8.06 20.18 17.87
C ARG A 76 7.66 19.23 19.00
N ALA A 77 6.36 19.02 19.22
CA ALA A 77 5.89 18.20 20.33
C ALA A 77 6.26 16.72 20.19
N ILE A 78 6.36 16.22 18.97
CA ILE A 78 6.60 14.80 18.67
C ILE A 78 7.76 14.64 17.69
N VAL A 79 8.59 13.63 17.96
CA VAL A 79 9.70 13.18 17.08
C VAL A 79 9.49 11.71 16.71
N SER A 80 9.62 11.37 15.44
CA SER A 80 9.62 9.98 14.97
C SER A 80 11.05 9.46 14.93
N VAL A 81 11.33 8.35 15.60
CA VAL A 81 12.66 7.72 15.64
C VAL A 81 12.62 6.35 14.99
N SER A 82 13.48 6.13 13.97
CA SER A 82 13.73 4.81 13.38
C SER A 82 14.96 4.17 14.00
N PHE A 83 14.99 2.82 14.01
CA PHE A 83 16.10 2.04 14.56
C PHE A 83 16.60 1.05 13.50
N GLU A 84 17.03 1.59 12.34
CA GLU A 84 17.46 0.77 11.21
C GLU A 84 18.94 0.38 11.32
N TYR A 85 19.77 1.24 11.87
CA TYR A 85 21.22 1.12 11.81
C TYR A 85 21.87 0.83 13.15
N ALA A 86 22.89 -0.03 13.13
CA ALA A 86 23.83 -0.23 14.22
C ALA A 86 25.05 0.68 14.04
N ILE A 87 25.63 1.13 15.14
CA ILE A 87 26.90 1.88 15.11
C ILE A 87 28.04 0.90 15.25
N LYS A 88 28.85 0.76 14.22
CA LYS A 88 30.11 0.01 14.27
C LYS A 88 31.22 1.02 14.49
N GLN A 89 31.87 0.96 15.63
CA GLN A 89 32.96 1.89 16.01
C GLN A 89 34.25 1.13 16.17
N TYR A 90 35.33 1.66 15.63
CA TYR A 90 36.69 1.27 15.99
C TYR A 90 37.51 2.54 16.22
N GLU A 91 38.51 2.46 17.09
CA GLU A 91 39.38 3.57 17.43
C GLU A 91 40.71 3.48 16.65
N LYS A 92 41.06 4.56 15.98
CA LYS A 92 42.39 4.77 15.39
C LYS A 92 42.85 6.15 15.79
N GLN A 93 43.99 6.23 16.51
CA GLN A 93 44.60 7.50 16.92
C GLN A 93 43.62 8.47 17.58
N GLY A 94 42.74 7.97 18.46
CA GLY A 94 41.77 8.81 19.15
C GLY A 94 40.57 9.28 18.32
N ARG A 95 40.46 8.88 17.05
CA ARG A 95 39.28 9.14 16.19
C ARG A 95 38.41 7.88 16.07
N ARG A 96 37.10 8.06 16.06
CA ARG A 96 36.11 6.98 15.88
C ARG A 96 35.63 6.93 14.43
N TYR A 97 35.69 5.74 13.82
CA TYR A 97 35.20 5.47 12.48
C TYR A 97 33.98 4.57 12.55
N VAL A 98 33.08 4.70 11.59
CA VAL A 98 31.86 3.91 11.49
C VAL A 98 31.93 2.99 10.28
N LEU A 99 31.82 1.67 10.51
CA LEU A 99 31.78 0.64 9.47
C LEU A 99 30.34 0.14 9.30
N TYR A 100 29.85 0.13 8.06
CA TYR A 100 28.58 -0.45 7.69
C TYR A 100 28.77 -1.81 7.01
N GLY A 101 27.89 -2.77 7.27
CA GLY A 101 27.94 -4.09 6.65
C GLY A 101 28.78 -5.14 7.42
N GLN A 102 28.62 -6.41 7.09
CA GLN A 102 29.42 -7.52 7.62
C GLN A 102 30.56 -7.92 6.67
N THR A 103 30.45 -7.49 5.41
CA THR A 103 31.37 -7.78 4.32
C THR A 103 31.55 -6.50 3.52
N VAL A 104 32.77 -6.22 3.06
CA VAL A 104 33.10 -5.12 2.16
C VAL A 104 33.75 -5.73 0.91
N THR A 105 33.21 -5.43 -0.27
CA THR A 105 33.70 -5.94 -1.57
C THR A 105 34.38 -4.84 -2.37
N ASP A 106 35.18 -5.21 -3.38
CA ASP A 106 35.85 -4.28 -4.31
C ASP A 106 34.84 -3.36 -5.06
N GLU A 107 33.56 -3.80 -5.19
CA GLU A 107 32.54 -3.11 -5.96
C GLU A 107 31.56 -2.32 -5.08
N GLU A 108 31.52 -2.56 -3.78
CA GLU A 108 30.62 -1.87 -2.85
C GLU A 108 31.31 -0.67 -2.19
N MET A 109 30.97 0.53 -2.66
CA MET A 109 31.13 1.73 -1.84
C MET A 109 29.99 1.77 -0.82
N THR A 110 30.31 1.47 0.42
CA THR A 110 29.46 1.93 1.51
C THR A 110 29.78 3.40 1.80
N ASP A 111 28.83 4.17 2.31
CA ASP A 111 28.98 5.62 2.54
C ASP A 111 30.22 6.02 3.38
N HIS A 112 30.94 5.06 3.94
CA HIS A 112 32.05 5.31 4.87
C HIS A 112 33.26 4.37 4.73
N VAL A 113 33.19 3.31 3.94
CA VAL A 113 34.35 2.38 3.76
C VAL A 113 34.32 1.77 2.36
N CYS A 114 35.45 1.72 1.71
CA CYS A 114 35.64 1.05 0.41
C CYS A 114 36.98 0.30 0.35
N ILE A 115 37.12 -0.62 -0.62
CA ILE A 115 38.40 -1.23 -0.96
C ILE A 115 39.03 -0.42 -2.09
N ARG A 116 40.31 -0.07 -1.91
CA ARG A 116 41.16 0.55 -2.94
C ARG A 116 42.42 -0.23 -3.11
N THR A 117 42.93 -0.28 -4.32
CA THR A 117 44.29 -0.81 -4.57
C THR A 117 45.30 0.31 -4.32
N ILE A 118 46.12 0.16 -3.27
CA ILE A 118 47.19 1.09 -2.91
C ILE A 118 48.52 0.29 -2.98
N ASP A 119 49.47 0.74 -3.77
CA ASP A 119 50.78 0.10 -4.00
C ASP A 119 50.67 -1.37 -4.47
N GLY A 120 49.62 -1.70 -5.23
CA GLY A 120 49.35 -3.03 -5.76
C GLY A 120 48.63 -3.99 -4.80
N GLU A 121 48.34 -3.56 -3.56
CA GLU A 121 47.65 -4.36 -2.55
C GLU A 121 46.24 -3.83 -2.25
N PRO A 122 45.24 -4.73 -2.09
CA PRO A 122 43.89 -4.34 -1.71
C PRO A 122 43.90 -3.79 -0.29
N THR A 123 43.54 -2.53 -0.16
CA THR A 123 43.57 -1.80 1.10
C THR A 123 42.17 -1.30 1.44
N LEU A 124 41.69 -1.55 2.68
CA LEU A 124 40.43 -0.98 3.16
C LEU A 124 40.66 0.48 3.55
N VAL A 125 39.83 1.36 2.97
CA VAL A 125 39.93 2.80 3.13
C VAL A 125 38.68 3.32 3.81
N ALA A 126 38.80 4.14 4.87
CA ALA A 126 37.70 4.86 5.47
C ALA A 126 37.44 6.15 4.68
N ILE A 127 36.18 6.43 4.41
CA ILE A 127 35.74 7.65 3.73
C ILE A 127 35.26 8.64 4.82
N GLU A 128 36.02 9.71 5.04
CA GLU A 128 35.62 10.79 5.92
C GLU A 128 34.81 11.81 5.14
N THR A 129 33.49 11.87 5.39
CA THR A 129 32.63 12.96 4.95
C THR A 129 32.41 13.92 6.10
N PRO A 130 32.67 15.22 5.95
CA PRO A 130 32.32 16.21 6.97
C PRO A 130 30.81 16.29 7.14
N LEU A 131 30.34 16.35 8.37
CA LEU A 131 28.94 16.33 8.78
C LEU A 131 28.08 17.50 8.24
N ASN A 132 28.65 18.51 7.58
CA ASN A 132 27.98 19.78 7.26
C ASN A 132 28.34 20.38 5.90
N GLN A 133 28.62 19.60 4.85
CA GLN A 133 29.01 20.22 3.58
C GLN A 133 28.15 19.89 2.37
N ASP A 134 28.09 20.90 1.49
CA ASP A 134 27.37 20.91 0.23
C ASP A 134 27.78 19.78 -0.74
N ARG A 135 26.86 19.51 -1.70
CA ARG A 135 26.86 18.43 -2.69
C ARG A 135 28.10 18.26 -3.59
N HIS A 136 29.17 19.06 -3.42
CA HIS A 136 30.39 19.05 -4.25
C HIS A 136 31.64 18.65 -3.50
N TYR A 137 31.49 18.08 -2.31
CA TYR A 137 32.66 17.68 -1.53
C TYR A 137 33.21 16.33 -2.02
N THR A 138 34.50 16.28 -2.32
CA THR A 138 35.21 15.03 -2.57
C THR A 138 35.57 14.41 -1.22
N PRO A 139 35.07 13.20 -0.90
CA PRO A 139 35.39 12.54 0.35
C PRO A 139 36.88 12.34 0.51
N VAL A 140 37.41 12.61 1.70
CA VAL A 140 38.80 12.32 2.01
C VAL A 140 38.95 10.83 2.35
N GLU A 141 39.68 10.10 1.54
CA GLU A 141 39.98 8.68 1.76
C GLU A 141 41.23 8.51 2.62
N GLN A 142 41.12 7.72 3.71
CA GLN A 142 42.26 7.41 4.57
C GLN A 142 42.42 5.90 4.71
N PRO A 143 43.59 5.33 4.41
CA PRO A 143 43.87 3.92 4.60
C PRO A 143 43.68 3.50 6.06
N ILE A 144 43.01 2.40 6.28
CA ILE A 144 42.88 1.78 7.60
C ILE A 144 44.18 0.96 7.82
N SER A 145 44.84 1.17 8.97
CA SER A 145 46.13 0.49 9.22
C SER A 145 45.99 -1.03 9.18
N ALA A 146 46.98 -1.71 8.60
CA ALA A 146 47.05 -3.17 8.47
C ALA A 146 46.88 -3.89 9.83
N GLU A 147 47.38 -3.28 10.93
CA GLU A 147 47.24 -3.80 12.30
C GLU A 147 45.79 -3.80 12.76
N LEU A 148 45.03 -2.76 12.47
CA LEU A 148 43.60 -2.65 12.80
C LEU A 148 42.75 -3.55 11.89
N LEU A 149 43.11 -3.66 10.60
CA LEU A 149 42.45 -4.54 9.65
C LEU A 149 42.60 -6.00 10.01
N GLY A 150 43.85 -6.46 10.21
CA GLY A 150 44.17 -7.86 10.53
C GLY A 150 43.60 -8.34 11.86
N LYS A 151 43.18 -7.40 12.74
CA LYS A 151 42.50 -7.71 13.99
C LYS A 151 41.01 -8.00 13.80
N TYR A 152 40.36 -7.39 12.79
CA TYR A 152 38.90 -7.42 12.66
C TYR A 152 38.40 -7.96 11.33
N PHE A 153 39.21 -7.98 10.29
CA PHE A 153 38.88 -8.46 8.96
C PHE A 153 39.94 -9.36 8.41
N VAL A 154 39.54 -10.39 7.69
CA VAL A 154 40.41 -11.27 6.90
C VAL A 154 40.02 -11.07 5.43
N TYR A 155 41.04 -10.74 4.59
CA TYR A 155 40.83 -10.62 3.16
C TYR A 155 40.72 -11.99 2.50
N ASP A 156 39.63 -12.24 1.77
CA ASP A 156 39.37 -13.43 0.96
C ASP A 156 39.79 -13.10 -0.49
N ALA A 157 40.98 -13.56 -0.89
CA ALA A 157 41.56 -13.27 -2.22
C ALA A 157 40.75 -13.92 -3.38
N GLU A 158 40.05 -15.04 -3.14
CA GLU A 158 39.21 -15.70 -4.17
C GLU A 158 37.96 -14.92 -4.47
N LYS A 159 37.36 -14.28 -3.43
CA LYS A 159 36.12 -13.50 -3.52
C LYS A 159 36.37 -12.00 -3.61
N ARG A 160 37.61 -11.56 -3.46
CA ARG A 160 38.00 -10.14 -3.43
C ARG A 160 37.17 -9.33 -2.43
N GLU A 161 36.98 -9.89 -1.22
CA GLU A 161 36.20 -9.29 -0.16
C GLU A 161 36.87 -9.38 1.20
N TYR A 162 36.68 -8.38 2.06
CA TYR A 162 37.04 -8.47 3.47
C TYR A 162 35.91 -9.09 4.29
N LYS A 163 36.17 -10.29 4.86
CA LYS A 163 35.29 -10.95 5.80
C LYS A 163 35.62 -10.60 7.24
N ARG A 164 34.61 -10.47 8.04
CA ARG A 164 34.73 -10.25 9.47
C ARG A 164 35.38 -11.46 10.13
N SER A 165 36.43 -11.24 10.94
CA SER A 165 37.03 -12.26 11.76
C SER A 165 36.17 -12.56 12.98
N ASP A 166 36.09 -13.82 13.43
CA ASP A 166 35.35 -14.23 14.62
C ASP A 166 35.99 -13.78 15.94
N LYS A 167 37.12 -13.10 15.88
CA LYS A 167 37.83 -12.57 17.07
C LYS A 167 37.20 -11.27 17.55
N GLU A 168 37.23 -11.05 18.87
CA GLU A 168 36.62 -9.94 19.58
C GLU A 168 36.70 -8.60 18.84
N MET A 169 35.55 -8.07 18.51
CA MET A 169 35.42 -6.78 17.87
C MET A 169 35.30 -5.66 18.90
N PRO A 170 35.86 -4.46 18.59
CA PRO A 170 35.55 -3.29 19.40
C PRO A 170 34.05 -3.05 19.42
N SER A 171 33.57 -2.55 20.53
CA SER A 171 32.18 -2.41 20.88
C SER A 171 31.30 -1.91 19.72
N ILE A 172 30.62 -2.86 19.09
CA ILE A 172 29.51 -2.52 18.19
C ILE A 172 28.37 -2.11 19.12
N VAL A 173 27.96 -0.86 19.03
CA VAL A 173 26.67 -0.48 19.64
C VAL A 173 25.59 -0.94 18.68
N LYS A 174 25.04 -2.11 18.96
CA LYS A 174 23.97 -2.70 18.18
C LYS A 174 22.72 -1.80 18.24
N LYS A 175 21.87 -1.86 17.20
CA LYS A 175 20.59 -1.11 17.16
C LYS A 175 19.72 -1.39 18.40
N GLU A 176 19.80 -2.59 18.97
CA GLU A 176 19.12 -2.98 20.20
C GLU A 176 19.54 -2.13 21.39
N LYS A 177 20.85 -1.93 21.55
CA LYS A 177 21.41 -1.12 22.63
C LYS A 177 21.11 0.38 22.44
N ILE A 178 21.09 0.84 21.21
CA ILE A 178 20.70 2.21 20.87
C ILE A 178 19.23 2.43 21.25
N ARG A 179 18.34 1.49 20.88
CA ARG A 179 16.91 1.56 21.22
C ARG A 179 16.70 1.53 22.73
N GLU A 180 17.36 0.57 23.44
CA GLU A 180 17.28 0.44 24.89
C GLU A 180 17.73 1.75 25.58
N HIS A 181 18.84 2.33 25.13
CA HIS A 181 19.35 3.59 25.67
C HIS A 181 18.37 4.75 25.47
N LEU A 182 17.85 4.94 24.25
CA LEU A 182 16.94 6.03 23.96
C LEU A 182 15.55 5.84 24.61
N TYR A 183 15.10 4.60 24.81
CA TYR A 183 13.86 4.34 25.54
C TYR A 183 14.00 4.66 27.03
N LEU A 184 15.20 4.41 27.61
CA LEU A 184 15.46 4.65 29.02
C LEU A 184 15.76 6.12 29.32
N HIS A 185 16.55 6.79 28.48
CA HIS A 185 17.07 8.11 28.75
C HIS A 185 16.52 9.24 27.89
N GLY A 186 15.72 8.93 26.88
CA GLY A 186 15.29 9.95 25.93
C GLY A 186 16.45 10.64 25.21
N PHE A 187 16.22 11.87 24.75
CA PHE A 187 17.20 12.75 24.10
C PHE A 187 16.71 14.19 24.05
N ASP A 188 17.66 15.13 23.84
CA ASP A 188 17.36 16.56 23.80
C ASP A 188 17.49 17.15 22.39
N ILE A 189 16.53 18.03 22.02
CA ILE A 189 16.62 18.91 20.85
C ILE A 189 16.29 20.33 21.30
N ASP A 190 17.22 21.26 21.12
CA ASP A 190 17.08 22.69 21.54
C ASP A 190 16.72 22.87 23.03
N GLY A 191 17.18 21.98 23.88
CA GLY A 191 16.89 22.03 25.31
C GLY A 191 15.53 21.45 25.71
N ILE A 192 14.73 20.95 24.76
CA ILE A 192 13.52 20.18 25.04
C ILE A 192 13.90 18.70 25.14
N HIS A 193 13.58 18.08 26.28
CA HIS A 193 13.76 16.64 26.47
C HIS A 193 12.61 15.86 25.86
N TYR A 194 12.93 14.75 25.12
CA TYR A 194 11.97 13.88 24.48
C TYR A 194 12.06 12.48 25.07
N VAL A 195 10.91 11.97 25.53
CA VAL A 195 10.78 10.63 26.11
C VAL A 195 10.02 9.69 25.18
N ARG A 196 10.26 8.38 25.30
CA ARG A 196 9.53 7.39 24.53
C ARG A 196 8.03 7.56 24.70
N TYR A 197 7.27 7.52 23.61
CA TYR A 197 5.83 7.73 23.62
C TYR A 197 5.06 6.49 23.16
N LYS A 198 4.66 6.42 21.91
CA LYS A 198 3.82 5.36 21.36
C LYS A 198 4.38 4.82 20.06
N ARG A 199 3.93 3.63 19.70
CA ARG A 199 4.14 3.08 18.35
C ARG A 199 2.87 2.39 17.87
N SER A 200 2.47 2.57 16.60
CA SER A 200 1.43 1.76 15.99
C SER A 200 1.98 0.35 15.66
N ALA A 201 1.09 -0.61 15.42
CA ALA A 201 1.49 -1.94 14.97
C ALA A 201 2.29 -1.90 13.65
N GLY A 202 1.95 -0.98 12.73
CA GLY A 202 2.69 -0.75 11.49
C GLY A 202 4.06 -0.14 11.75
N SER A 203 4.14 0.96 12.51
CA SER A 203 5.42 1.62 12.86
C SER A 203 6.38 0.68 13.56
N SER A 204 5.88 -0.21 14.40
CA SER A 204 6.68 -1.21 15.11
C SER A 204 7.35 -2.21 14.17
N ARG A 205 6.62 -2.69 13.15
CA ARG A 205 7.18 -3.56 12.10
C ARG A 205 8.27 -2.87 11.29
N ASP A 206 8.11 -1.56 11.07
CA ASP A 206 9.12 -0.72 10.38
C ASP A 206 10.27 -0.28 11.32
N GLY A 207 10.29 -0.75 12.56
CA GLY A 207 11.31 -0.40 13.54
C GLY A 207 11.23 1.05 14.04
N ARG A 208 10.07 1.72 13.93
CA ARG A 208 9.85 3.13 14.31
C ARG A 208 9.08 3.26 15.62
N CYS A 209 9.39 4.32 16.38
CA CYS A 209 8.67 4.71 17.59
C CYS A 209 8.56 6.24 17.67
N LEU A 210 7.46 6.75 18.19
CA LEU A 210 7.29 8.17 18.50
C LEU A 210 7.86 8.50 19.87
N PHE A 211 8.51 9.66 19.96
CA PHE A 211 8.95 10.31 21.18
C PHE A 211 8.20 11.62 21.34
N ILE A 212 7.85 11.99 22.54
CA ILE A 212 7.10 13.21 22.85
C ILE A 212 7.91 14.11 23.78
N ALA A 213 7.75 15.43 23.67
CA ALA A 213 8.32 16.37 24.62
C ALA A 213 7.81 16.05 26.04
N GLU A 214 8.74 15.90 26.99
CA GLU A 214 8.45 15.40 28.33
C GLU A 214 7.32 16.14 29.07
N PRO A 215 7.19 17.49 28.99
CA PRO A 215 6.08 18.19 29.65
C PRO A 215 4.68 17.76 29.17
N LEU A 216 4.56 17.25 27.94
CA LEU A 216 3.28 16.78 27.37
C LEU A 216 2.98 15.32 27.70
N TYR A 217 3.99 14.56 28.16
CA TYR A 217 3.92 13.11 28.26
C TYR A 217 2.78 12.64 29.17
N GLN A 218 2.72 13.20 30.36
CA GLN A 218 1.77 12.78 31.40
C GLN A 218 0.32 13.00 30.93
N ASP A 219 -0.05 14.21 30.50
CA ASP A 219 -1.39 14.57 30.05
C ASP A 219 -1.83 13.70 28.86
N MET A 220 -0.92 13.46 27.90
CA MET A 220 -1.22 12.66 26.69
C MET A 220 -1.35 11.17 27.00
N MET A 221 -0.55 10.64 27.95
CA MET A 221 -0.64 9.24 28.34
C MET A 221 -1.85 8.96 29.21
N GLU A 222 -2.20 9.84 30.14
CA GLU A 222 -3.42 9.73 30.95
C GLU A 222 -4.68 9.73 30.06
N TRP A 223 -4.75 10.67 29.12
CA TRP A 223 -5.84 10.71 28.15
C TRP A 223 -5.90 9.41 27.33
N SER A 224 -4.76 8.93 26.84
CA SER A 224 -4.69 7.73 25.98
C SER A 224 -5.02 6.44 26.73
N ALA A 225 -4.65 6.34 28.00
CA ALA A 225 -4.84 5.14 28.81
C ALA A 225 -6.28 4.95 29.28
N CYS A 226 -7.13 5.97 29.21
CA CYS A 226 -8.53 5.90 29.61
C CYS A 226 -8.74 5.26 30.99
N GLY A 227 -7.95 5.66 31.98
CA GLY A 227 -8.06 5.14 33.36
C GLY A 227 -7.42 3.77 33.58
N LEU A 228 -6.86 3.14 32.55
CA LEU A 228 -6.08 1.90 32.70
C LEU A 228 -4.63 2.21 33.07
N CYS A 229 -3.96 1.26 33.74
CA CYS A 229 -2.55 1.38 34.12
C CYS A 229 -1.68 0.35 33.40
N ALA A 230 -0.64 0.81 32.70
CA ALA A 230 0.27 -0.05 31.93
C ALA A 230 1.00 -1.07 32.83
N ASP A 231 1.29 -0.72 34.07
CA ASP A 231 2.05 -1.57 35.01
C ASP A 231 1.24 -2.78 35.49
N THR A 232 -0.09 -2.71 35.44
CA THR A 232 -0.97 -3.82 35.81
C THR A 232 -1.25 -4.76 34.66
N VAL A 233 -0.81 -4.40 33.44
CA VAL A 233 -1.07 -5.17 32.21
C VAL A 233 -0.04 -6.26 32.00
N SER A 234 -0.49 -7.51 31.92
CA SER A 234 0.37 -8.67 31.65
C SER A 234 0.69 -8.87 30.17
N ASP A 235 -0.09 -8.30 29.25
CA ASP A 235 0.09 -8.40 27.79
C ASP A 235 0.54 -7.05 27.20
N GLN A 236 1.83 -6.75 27.35
CA GLN A 236 2.40 -5.49 26.87
C GLN A 236 2.37 -5.37 25.35
N ALA A 237 2.41 -6.46 24.59
CA ALA A 237 2.33 -6.41 23.13
C ALA A 237 0.97 -5.86 22.67
N SER A 238 -0.13 -6.41 23.20
CA SER A 238 -1.49 -5.92 22.97
C SER A 238 -1.68 -4.49 23.47
N TRP A 239 -1.17 -4.18 24.68
CA TRP A 239 -1.27 -2.83 25.25
C TRP A 239 -0.68 -1.77 24.31
N GLN A 240 0.56 -1.97 23.87
CA GLN A 240 1.25 -1.03 22.99
C GLN A 240 0.55 -0.89 21.63
N ALA A 241 -0.09 -1.95 21.12
CA ALA A 241 -0.84 -1.91 19.86
C ALA A 241 -2.17 -1.14 20.01
N TYR A 242 -2.87 -1.30 21.12
CA TYR A 242 -4.22 -0.75 21.27
C TYR A 242 -4.28 0.65 21.86
N ILE A 243 -3.30 1.04 22.72
CA ILE A 243 -3.19 2.44 23.18
C ILE A 243 -2.86 3.39 22.01
N ALA A 244 -2.30 2.86 20.93
CA ALA A 244 -1.95 3.62 19.72
C ALA A 244 -3.09 3.71 18.68
N LEU A 245 -4.30 3.21 18.97
CA LEU A 245 -5.43 3.32 18.04
C LEU A 245 -5.84 4.77 17.77
N THR A 246 -5.61 5.67 18.71
CA THR A 246 -5.81 7.12 18.58
C THR A 246 -4.88 7.80 17.57
N LEU A 247 -3.74 7.14 17.22
CA LEU A 247 -2.81 7.58 16.17
C LEU A 247 -3.23 7.18 14.75
N SER A 248 -4.34 6.44 14.59
CA SER A 248 -4.81 6.09 13.25
C SER A 248 -5.15 7.33 12.45
N SER A 249 -4.65 7.43 11.21
CA SER A 249 -5.01 8.51 10.29
C SER A 249 -6.52 8.54 10.06
N ILE A 250 -7.14 9.70 10.10
CA ILE A 250 -8.58 9.88 9.91
C ILE A 250 -8.88 10.83 8.75
N GLU A 251 -9.95 10.51 8.00
CA GLU A 251 -10.48 11.39 6.95
C GLU A 251 -11.44 12.45 7.52
N SER A 252 -12.09 12.12 8.64
CA SER A 252 -13.05 12.99 9.35
C SER A 252 -13.34 12.44 10.75
N THR A 253 -14.24 13.14 11.48
CA THR A 253 -14.81 12.64 12.74
C THR A 253 -16.33 12.63 12.71
N ILE A 254 -16.94 11.72 13.47
CA ILE A 254 -18.37 11.74 13.79
C ILE A 254 -18.55 11.93 15.29
N ARG A 255 -19.64 12.61 15.68
CA ARG A 255 -19.96 12.82 17.10
C ARG A 255 -21.12 11.93 17.51
N LEU A 256 -20.88 11.04 18.44
CA LEU A 256 -21.90 10.13 18.96
C LEU A 256 -22.23 10.45 20.42
N PRO A 257 -23.52 10.55 20.80
CA PRO A 257 -23.91 10.64 22.20
C PRO A 257 -23.62 9.32 22.95
N LYS A 258 -23.32 9.40 24.25
CA LYS A 258 -23.11 8.20 25.09
C LYS A 258 -24.28 7.21 24.99
N LYS A 259 -25.51 7.71 24.96
CA LYS A 259 -26.73 6.92 24.84
C LYS A 259 -26.97 6.30 23.45
N ALA A 260 -26.17 6.66 22.45
CA ALA A 260 -26.32 6.13 21.09
C ALA A 260 -25.71 4.72 20.93
N ILE A 261 -24.93 4.25 21.89
CA ILE A 261 -24.19 3.00 21.80
C ILE A 261 -24.95 1.86 22.48
N LEU A 262 -25.14 0.76 21.75
CA LEU A 262 -25.58 -0.54 22.26
C LEU A 262 -24.43 -1.54 22.05
N ILE A 263 -24.05 -2.27 23.10
CA ILE A 263 -23.00 -3.28 23.07
C ILE A 263 -23.62 -4.65 23.30
N ILE A 264 -23.41 -5.58 22.37
CA ILE A 264 -23.92 -6.96 22.47
C ILE A 264 -22.77 -7.94 22.65
N PRO A 265 -22.99 -9.13 23.25
CA PRO A 265 -22.02 -10.18 23.33
C PRO A 265 -21.58 -10.68 21.96
N ASP A 266 -20.33 -11.07 21.82
CA ASP A 266 -19.87 -11.81 20.64
C ASP A 266 -20.56 -13.18 20.56
N LYS A 267 -20.76 -13.67 19.34
CA LYS A 267 -21.29 -15.00 19.07
C LYS A 267 -20.28 -15.86 18.33
N VAL A 268 -20.21 -17.12 18.68
CA VAL A 268 -19.22 -18.07 18.15
C VAL A 268 -19.93 -19.26 17.53
N SER A 269 -19.66 -19.48 16.24
CA SER A 269 -20.06 -20.73 15.56
C SER A 269 -18.98 -21.78 15.77
N LYS A 270 -19.39 -23.00 16.23
CA LYS A 270 -18.50 -24.13 16.48
C LYS A 270 -18.95 -25.33 15.65
N PHE A 271 -18.03 -25.87 14.87
CA PHE A 271 -18.32 -27.04 14.03
C PHE A 271 -17.07 -27.86 13.76
N LYS A 272 -17.25 -29.13 13.36
CA LYS A 272 -16.16 -30.02 12.98
C LYS A 272 -16.02 -30.10 11.46
N THR A 273 -14.79 -30.09 10.99
CA THR A 273 -14.47 -30.24 9.57
C THR A 273 -13.10 -30.87 9.38
N THR A 274 -12.87 -31.49 8.22
CA THR A 274 -11.54 -31.93 7.80
C THR A 274 -10.72 -30.72 7.32
N ALA A 275 -9.50 -30.57 7.85
CA ALA A 275 -8.60 -29.48 7.53
C ALA A 275 -7.13 -29.90 7.64
N VAL A 276 -6.21 -29.15 7.04
CA VAL A 276 -4.76 -29.34 7.21
C VAL A 276 -4.32 -28.65 8.50
N CYS A 277 -4.27 -29.40 9.58
CA CYS A 277 -3.88 -28.89 10.89
C CYS A 277 -2.38 -28.70 11.00
N VAL A 278 -1.96 -27.46 11.28
CA VAL A 278 -0.55 -27.12 11.55
C VAL A 278 -0.32 -27.07 13.04
N LYS A 279 0.53 -27.97 13.54
CA LYS A 279 0.83 -28.19 14.96
C LYS A 279 2.28 -27.94 15.28
N GLU A 280 2.56 -27.63 16.54
CA GLU A 280 3.93 -27.54 17.05
C GLU A 280 4.56 -28.93 17.13
N ASP A 281 5.81 -29.04 16.69
CA ASP A 281 6.66 -30.21 16.79
C ASP A 281 8.02 -29.86 17.41
N LYS A 282 8.48 -30.67 18.37
CA LYS A 282 9.72 -30.39 19.10
C LYS A 282 10.98 -30.41 18.22
N ALA A 283 11.02 -31.27 17.20
CA ALA A 283 12.17 -31.44 16.31
C ALA A 283 12.10 -30.52 15.11
N LEU A 284 10.92 -30.44 14.47
CA LEU A 284 10.71 -29.73 13.20
C LEU A 284 10.19 -28.29 13.39
N GLY A 285 9.78 -27.92 14.61
CA GLY A 285 9.13 -26.67 14.95
C GLY A 285 7.65 -26.67 14.60
N LEU A 286 7.29 -26.95 13.35
CA LEU A 286 5.92 -27.11 12.88
C LEU A 286 5.80 -28.31 11.94
N THR A 287 4.65 -29.00 12.02
CA THR A 287 4.20 -30.08 11.11
C THR A 287 2.80 -29.80 10.62
N ALA A 288 2.42 -30.36 9.50
CA ALA A 288 1.07 -30.26 8.92
C ALA A 288 0.56 -31.62 8.50
N ALA A 289 -0.68 -31.94 8.84
CA ALA A 289 -1.39 -33.12 8.44
C ALA A 289 -2.90 -32.87 8.30
N GLU A 290 -3.55 -33.59 7.40
CA GLU A 290 -5.00 -33.54 7.26
C GLU A 290 -5.66 -34.35 8.35
N GLU A 291 -6.60 -33.75 9.09
CA GLU A 291 -7.33 -34.40 10.17
C GLU A 291 -8.67 -33.69 10.43
N GLU A 292 -9.59 -34.40 11.12
CA GLU A 292 -10.82 -33.78 11.62
C GLU A 292 -10.45 -32.85 12.79
N THR A 293 -10.91 -31.60 12.72
CA THR A 293 -10.68 -30.58 13.76
C THR A 293 -11.94 -29.76 14.03
N GLU A 294 -12.05 -29.26 15.24
CA GLU A 294 -13.08 -28.28 15.59
C GLU A 294 -12.63 -26.88 15.25
N ILE A 295 -13.49 -26.14 14.56
CA ILE A 295 -13.30 -24.74 14.20
C ILE A 295 -14.24 -23.87 15.05
N GLU A 296 -13.71 -22.77 15.56
CA GLU A 296 -14.46 -21.73 16.24
C GLU A 296 -14.36 -20.41 15.46
N ASN A 297 -15.47 -19.91 14.95
CA ASN A 297 -15.56 -18.63 14.25
C ASN A 297 -16.28 -17.61 15.12
N VAL A 298 -15.64 -16.51 15.45
CA VAL A 298 -16.32 -15.31 15.98
C VAL A 298 -16.94 -14.61 14.78
N ILE A 299 -18.28 -14.71 14.64
CA ILE A 299 -18.97 -14.38 13.40
C ILE A 299 -19.10 -12.89 13.10
N TRP A 300 -18.77 -12.00 14.07
CA TRP A 300 -18.80 -10.54 13.95
C TRP A 300 -17.56 -9.86 14.56
N ASP A 301 -16.39 -10.51 14.54
CA ASP A 301 -15.17 -9.93 15.16
C ASP A 301 -14.79 -8.58 14.55
N GLY A 302 -15.06 -7.52 15.30
CA GLY A 302 -14.70 -6.17 14.93
C GLY A 302 -15.66 -5.45 13.96
N GLU A 303 -16.86 -6.00 13.70
CA GLU A 303 -17.89 -5.29 12.94
C GLU A 303 -18.92 -4.57 13.82
N ALA A 304 -19.68 -3.67 13.23
CA ALA A 304 -20.74 -2.91 13.88
C ALA A 304 -21.84 -2.50 12.90
N LEU A 305 -23.02 -2.16 13.44
CA LEU A 305 -24.15 -1.60 12.70
C LEU A 305 -24.29 -0.12 13.07
N LEU A 306 -24.22 0.78 12.09
CA LEU A 306 -24.39 2.23 12.29
C LEU A 306 -25.62 2.70 11.54
N ASP A 307 -26.51 3.38 12.26
CA ASP A 307 -27.77 3.87 11.71
C ASP A 307 -27.56 4.84 10.54
N VAL A 308 -28.36 4.71 9.48
CA VAL A 308 -28.28 5.50 8.26
C VAL A 308 -28.27 7.01 8.54
N SER A 309 -28.96 7.48 9.57
CA SER A 309 -28.99 8.90 9.96
C SER A 309 -27.62 9.46 10.34
N GLU A 310 -26.69 8.61 10.82
CA GLU A 310 -25.33 9.03 11.14
C GLU A 310 -24.46 9.17 9.87
N PHE A 311 -24.70 8.31 8.86
CA PHE A 311 -24.07 8.47 7.54
C PHE A 311 -24.51 9.75 6.84
N GLU A 312 -25.83 10.04 6.88
CA GLU A 312 -26.37 11.27 6.32
C GLU A 312 -25.82 12.52 7.02
N ARG A 313 -25.84 12.52 8.36
CA ARG A 313 -25.32 13.62 9.17
C ARG A 313 -23.84 13.90 8.94
N ALA A 314 -23.05 12.87 8.69
CA ALA A 314 -21.62 12.96 8.44
C ALA A 314 -21.27 13.32 6.98
N GLY A 315 -22.26 13.41 6.07
CA GLY A 315 -22.04 13.65 4.65
C GLY A 315 -21.56 12.43 3.86
N TYR A 316 -21.82 11.24 4.36
CA TYR A 316 -21.45 9.94 3.77
C TYR A 316 -22.67 9.10 3.38
N ALA A 317 -23.80 9.72 3.02
CA ALA A 317 -25.05 9.04 2.66
C ALA A 317 -24.88 7.98 1.55
N ASN A 318 -23.89 8.18 0.64
CA ASN A 318 -23.58 7.27 -0.46
C ASN A 318 -22.55 6.17 -0.09
N LYS A 319 -22.21 6.01 1.20
CA LYS A 319 -21.26 5.01 1.68
C LYS A 319 -21.94 3.89 2.43
N GLY A 320 -21.43 2.67 2.23
CA GLY A 320 -21.94 1.47 2.89
C GLY A 320 -21.24 1.13 4.20
N MET A 321 -20.05 1.70 4.45
CA MET A 321 -19.33 1.47 5.71
C MET A 321 -18.43 2.66 6.11
N MET A 322 -18.16 2.76 7.41
CA MET A 322 -17.13 3.62 8.01
C MET A 322 -16.25 2.82 8.95
N LEU A 323 -14.94 2.92 8.79
CA LEU A 323 -14.00 2.35 9.75
C LEU A 323 -13.78 3.33 10.89
N LEU A 324 -14.28 3.00 12.09
CA LEU A 324 -14.25 3.88 13.24
C LEU A 324 -13.11 3.55 14.21
N ARG A 325 -12.54 4.59 14.81
CA ARG A 325 -11.50 4.53 15.84
C ARG A 325 -11.83 5.42 17.03
N ASN A 326 -11.45 4.92 18.21
CA ASN A 326 -11.40 5.68 19.46
C ASN A 326 -10.42 4.97 20.41
N HIS A 327 -10.34 5.37 21.68
CA HIS A 327 -9.51 4.74 22.70
C HIS A 327 -9.83 3.26 22.89
N PHE A 328 -8.87 2.40 22.65
CA PHE A 328 -9.05 0.94 22.70
C PHE A 328 -10.27 0.42 21.92
N PHE A 329 -10.69 1.14 20.89
CA PHE A 329 -11.86 0.84 20.09
C PHE A 329 -11.53 0.88 18.61
N LYS A 330 -11.88 -0.20 17.91
CA LYS A 330 -11.83 -0.27 16.46
C LYS A 330 -12.98 -1.12 15.95
N THR A 331 -13.68 -0.63 14.93
CA THR A 331 -14.76 -1.37 14.30
C THR A 331 -14.98 -0.91 12.85
N CYS A 332 -15.48 -1.81 12.02
CA CYS A 332 -16.04 -1.51 10.72
C CYS A 332 -17.56 -1.39 10.87
N ALA A 333 -18.08 -0.17 10.78
CA ALA A 333 -19.50 0.13 11.00
C ALA A 333 -20.25 0.20 9.67
N PHE A 334 -21.20 -0.71 9.45
CA PHE A 334 -21.98 -0.83 8.21
C PHE A 334 -23.28 -0.01 8.27
N ASN A 335 -23.64 0.59 7.13
CA ASN A 335 -24.79 1.46 6.98
C ASN A 335 -26.08 0.66 7.07
N THR A 336 -26.81 0.85 8.16
CA THR A 336 -27.95 0.01 8.57
C THR A 336 -29.17 0.84 8.88
N ASN A 337 -30.34 0.38 8.45
CA ASN A 337 -31.63 0.97 8.78
C ASN A 337 -32.12 0.49 10.17
N LEU A 338 -31.35 0.77 11.23
CA LEU A 338 -31.62 0.24 12.59
C LEU A 338 -33.01 0.58 13.09
N GLN A 339 -33.45 1.82 12.94
CA GLN A 339 -34.75 2.25 13.43
C GLN A 339 -35.92 1.60 12.67
N LYS A 340 -35.74 1.30 11.36
CA LYS A 340 -36.67 0.50 10.58
C LYS A 340 -36.75 -0.93 11.11
N TRP A 341 -35.60 -1.58 11.36
CA TRP A 341 -35.55 -2.91 11.94
C TRP A 341 -36.28 -3.00 13.27
N PHE A 342 -36.01 -2.06 14.21
CA PHE A 342 -36.69 -2.03 15.52
C PHE A 342 -38.17 -1.89 15.37
N LYS A 343 -38.68 -1.01 14.48
CA LYS A 343 -40.09 -0.84 14.20
C LYS A 343 -40.71 -2.11 13.63
N ASP A 344 -40.10 -2.72 12.63
CA ASP A 344 -40.62 -3.91 11.95
C ASP A 344 -40.67 -5.14 12.89
N LYS A 345 -39.76 -5.19 13.89
CA LYS A 345 -39.73 -6.24 14.94
C LYS A 345 -40.57 -5.89 16.19
N GLY A 346 -41.24 -4.75 16.20
CA GLY A 346 -42.09 -4.34 17.34
C GLY A 346 -41.32 -3.99 18.60
N ILE A 347 -40.02 -3.58 18.45
CA ILE A 347 -39.19 -3.16 19.57
C ILE A 347 -39.56 -1.74 19.98
N THR A 348 -40.12 -1.59 21.16
CA THR A 348 -40.61 -0.31 21.69
C THR A 348 -39.85 0.14 22.95
N THR A 349 -39.16 -0.75 23.62
CA THR A 349 -38.38 -0.47 24.82
C THR A 349 -36.99 -1.02 24.74
N VAL A 350 -36.02 -0.33 25.33
CA VAL A 350 -34.60 -0.74 25.39
C VAL A 350 -34.44 -2.10 26.11
N GLY A 351 -35.33 -2.41 27.05
CA GLY A 351 -35.33 -3.70 27.75
C GLY A 351 -35.57 -4.93 26.86
N GLN A 352 -36.10 -4.77 25.64
CA GLN A 352 -36.27 -5.84 24.67
C GLN A 352 -34.98 -6.17 23.90
N LEU A 353 -34.00 -5.26 23.90
CA LEU A 353 -32.74 -5.44 23.18
C LEU A 353 -31.74 -6.33 23.96
N ALA A 354 -30.93 -7.04 23.24
CA ALA A 354 -29.79 -7.75 23.80
C ALA A 354 -28.66 -6.78 24.22
N GLY A 355 -27.81 -7.20 25.15
CA GLY A 355 -26.63 -6.44 25.53
C GLY A 355 -26.88 -5.30 26.51
N TYR A 356 -25.99 -4.28 26.44
CA TYR A 356 -25.95 -3.16 27.37
C TYR A 356 -25.94 -1.82 26.64
N THR A 357 -26.74 -0.87 27.15
CA THR A 357 -26.77 0.53 26.69
C THR A 357 -27.16 1.46 27.82
N THR A 358 -26.81 2.73 27.70
CA THR A 358 -27.24 3.82 28.58
C THR A 358 -28.50 4.56 28.02
N ALA A 359 -28.97 4.13 26.87
CA ALA A 359 -30.18 4.67 26.25
C ALA A 359 -31.42 4.46 27.15
N ARG A 360 -32.33 5.41 27.10
CA ARG A 360 -33.66 5.28 27.72
C ARG A 360 -34.77 4.99 26.70
N LYS A 361 -34.53 5.36 25.44
CA LYS A 361 -35.42 5.15 24.31
C LYS A 361 -34.71 4.41 23.20
N VAL A 362 -35.43 3.60 22.45
CA VAL A 362 -34.89 2.81 21.33
C VAL A 362 -34.40 3.73 20.21
N GLU A 363 -35.03 4.85 20.00
CA GLU A 363 -34.71 5.85 18.99
C GLU A 363 -33.34 6.51 19.23
N ASP A 364 -32.84 6.48 20.47
CA ASP A 364 -31.51 7.02 20.81
C ASP A 364 -30.40 6.15 20.28
N ILE A 365 -30.59 4.85 20.04
CA ILE A 365 -29.58 3.90 19.60
C ILE A 365 -29.22 4.14 18.14
N LYS A 366 -27.94 4.42 17.88
CA LYS A 366 -27.41 4.71 16.55
C LYS A 366 -26.24 3.81 16.16
N LEU A 367 -25.53 3.23 17.12
CA LEU A 367 -24.37 2.36 16.91
C LEU A 367 -24.53 1.09 17.73
N VAL A 368 -24.56 -0.06 17.08
CA VAL A 368 -24.51 -1.37 17.71
C VAL A 368 -23.13 -1.97 17.47
N ILE A 369 -22.44 -2.36 18.53
CA ILE A 369 -21.10 -2.96 18.48
C ILE A 369 -21.07 -4.28 19.23
N THR A 370 -20.11 -5.13 18.92
CA THR A 370 -19.79 -6.33 19.68
C THR A 370 -18.70 -6.06 20.73
N GLU A 371 -18.58 -6.94 21.71
CA GLU A 371 -17.52 -6.86 22.73
C GLU A 371 -16.12 -6.88 22.10
N SER A 372 -15.91 -7.64 21.03
CA SER A 372 -14.64 -7.75 20.32
C SER A 372 -14.18 -6.41 19.71
N SER A 373 -15.10 -5.48 19.40
CA SER A 373 -14.76 -4.11 18.99
C SER A 373 -14.07 -3.30 20.09
N LEU A 374 -14.33 -3.65 21.38
CA LEU A 374 -13.78 -2.98 22.55
C LEU A 374 -12.53 -3.70 23.07
N LYS A 375 -11.36 -3.34 22.55
CA LYS A 375 -10.08 -3.90 23.00
C LYS A 375 -9.75 -3.50 24.46
N TYR A 376 -10.46 -2.53 25.01
CA TYR A 376 -10.44 -2.11 26.42
C TYR A 376 -10.70 -3.28 27.38
N LEU A 377 -11.63 -4.16 27.03
CA LEU A 377 -12.04 -5.30 27.87
C LEU A 377 -10.88 -6.28 28.15
N LYS A 378 -9.86 -6.34 27.30
CA LYS A 378 -8.67 -7.18 27.50
C LYS A 378 -7.83 -6.78 28.73
N PHE A 379 -7.94 -5.53 29.15
CA PHE A 379 -7.10 -4.94 30.20
C PHE A 379 -7.83 -4.73 31.52
N MET A 380 -9.10 -5.14 31.55
CA MET A 380 -9.88 -5.06 32.79
C MET A 380 -9.50 -6.12 33.80
N PRO A 381 -9.63 -5.85 35.10
CA PRO A 381 -9.36 -6.83 36.14
C PRO A 381 -10.18 -8.11 35.97
N LYS A 382 -9.55 -9.26 36.20
CA LYS A 382 -10.25 -10.55 36.15
C LYS A 382 -11.36 -10.57 37.18
N GLY A 383 -12.57 -11.00 36.76
CA GLY A 383 -13.76 -11.11 37.64
C GLY A 383 -14.59 -9.82 37.76
N GLN A 384 -14.19 -8.72 37.12
CA GLN A 384 -15.04 -7.55 37.00
C GLN A 384 -16.23 -7.86 36.08
N SER A 385 -17.44 -7.41 36.44
CA SER A 385 -18.61 -7.62 35.58
C SER A 385 -18.47 -6.84 34.27
N LEU A 386 -18.94 -7.43 33.18
CA LEU A 386 -18.93 -6.81 31.85
C LEU A 386 -19.56 -5.41 31.88
N LYS A 387 -20.72 -5.28 32.55
CA LYS A 387 -21.41 -4.00 32.72
C LYS A 387 -20.51 -2.91 33.29
N LEU A 388 -19.81 -3.19 34.41
CA LEU A 388 -18.90 -2.22 35.04
C LEU A 388 -17.73 -1.86 34.12
N SER A 389 -17.21 -2.84 33.37
CA SER A 389 -16.13 -2.61 32.39
C SER A 389 -16.57 -1.71 31.23
N LEU A 390 -17.79 -1.91 30.71
CA LEU A 390 -18.35 -1.08 29.67
C LEU A 390 -18.66 0.34 30.16
N GLU A 391 -19.21 0.47 31.37
CA GLU A 391 -19.43 1.78 32.02
C GLU A 391 -18.12 2.54 32.20
N ALA A 392 -17.06 1.86 32.66
CA ALA A 392 -15.74 2.48 32.82
C ALA A 392 -15.18 3.02 31.49
N TRP A 393 -15.27 2.25 30.42
CA TRP A 393 -14.86 2.72 29.08
C TRP A 393 -15.68 3.93 28.62
N LEU A 394 -17.02 3.85 28.72
CA LEU A 394 -17.90 4.94 28.34
C LEU A 394 -17.59 6.22 29.15
N ASP A 395 -17.35 6.08 30.46
CA ASP A 395 -17.04 7.23 31.29
C ASP A 395 -15.67 7.85 30.95
N ALA A 396 -14.68 7.03 30.67
CA ALA A 396 -13.35 7.48 30.27
C ALA A 396 -13.37 8.21 28.91
N VAL A 397 -14.04 7.62 27.89
CA VAL A 397 -14.10 8.19 26.53
C VAL A 397 -14.92 9.48 26.48
N TYR A 398 -15.98 9.57 27.30
CA TYR A 398 -16.84 10.75 27.30
C TYR A 398 -16.38 11.83 28.30
N GLY A 399 -15.61 11.47 29.35
CA GLY A 399 -15.02 12.43 30.28
C GLY A 399 -16.05 13.40 30.87
N GLY A 400 -17.25 12.92 31.21
CA GLY A 400 -18.38 13.74 31.70
C GLY A 400 -19.12 14.53 30.61
N LYS A 401 -18.69 14.49 29.35
CA LYS A 401 -19.41 15.10 28.22
C LYS A 401 -20.56 14.19 27.76
N THR A 402 -21.58 14.76 27.13
CA THR A 402 -22.72 14.00 26.57
C THR A 402 -22.40 13.36 25.22
N THR A 403 -21.38 13.87 24.50
CA THR A 403 -20.94 13.41 23.17
C THR A 403 -19.43 13.22 23.14
N SER A 404 -18.96 12.26 22.36
CA SER A 404 -17.54 12.05 22.06
C SER A 404 -17.29 11.97 20.55
N GLU A 405 -16.07 12.30 20.14
CA GLU A 405 -15.65 12.21 18.73
C GLU A 405 -15.06 10.83 18.45
N PHE A 406 -15.50 10.23 17.34
CA PHE A 406 -14.96 9.00 16.78
C PHE A 406 -14.31 9.32 15.46
N GLY A 407 -13.06 8.88 15.27
CA GLY A 407 -12.34 9.08 14.02
C GLY A 407 -12.83 8.14 12.92
N VAL A 408 -13.12 8.69 11.74
CA VAL A 408 -13.42 7.93 10.52
C VAL A 408 -12.11 7.75 9.76
N VAL A 409 -11.56 6.54 9.75
CA VAL A 409 -10.28 6.23 9.11
C VAL A 409 -10.41 6.10 7.60
N LYS A 410 -11.46 5.42 7.14
CA LYS A 410 -11.78 5.23 5.73
C LYS A 410 -13.25 4.85 5.55
N THR A 411 -13.71 4.98 4.32
CA THR A 411 -14.99 4.43 3.84
C THR A 411 -14.74 3.43 2.73
N ASP A 412 -15.78 2.71 2.29
CA ASP A 412 -15.71 1.87 1.12
C ASP A 412 -15.39 2.69 -0.14
N LYS A 413 -14.58 2.10 -1.03
CA LYS A 413 -14.08 2.74 -2.25
C LYS A 413 -14.26 1.82 -3.45
N PRO A 414 -14.68 2.36 -4.61
CA PRO A 414 -14.70 1.59 -5.85
C PRO A 414 -13.27 1.17 -6.26
N PRO A 415 -13.15 0.16 -7.14
CA PRO A 415 -11.85 -0.18 -7.70
C PRO A 415 -11.21 1.03 -8.36
N SER A 416 -9.90 1.07 -8.34
CA SER A 416 -9.16 2.20 -8.91
C SER A 416 -9.00 2.11 -10.43
N ASN A 417 -9.36 0.99 -11.06
CA ASN A 417 -9.10 0.76 -12.47
C ASN A 417 -10.37 0.86 -13.33
N MET A 418 -10.23 1.41 -14.53
CA MET A 418 -11.33 1.63 -15.47
C MET A 418 -12.53 2.30 -14.80
N GLU A 419 -12.25 3.44 -14.15
CA GLU A 419 -13.24 4.28 -13.49
C GLU A 419 -14.14 3.51 -12.51
N GLY A 420 -13.54 2.61 -11.75
CA GLY A 420 -14.22 1.86 -10.70
C GLY A 420 -14.75 0.49 -11.11
N ARG A 421 -14.35 -0.05 -12.27
CA ARG A 421 -14.92 -1.31 -12.79
C ARG A 421 -14.00 -2.52 -12.76
N LEU A 422 -12.69 -2.34 -12.98
CA LEU A 422 -11.73 -3.44 -13.02
C LEU A 422 -10.79 -3.43 -11.84
N ALA A 423 -10.44 -4.62 -11.37
CA ALA A 423 -9.38 -4.83 -10.40
C ALA A 423 -8.19 -5.55 -11.04
N TYR A 424 -7.02 -5.41 -10.42
CA TYR A 424 -5.88 -6.25 -10.75
C TYR A 424 -5.82 -7.46 -9.82
N THR A 425 -5.52 -8.61 -10.41
CA THR A 425 -5.01 -9.77 -9.66
C THR A 425 -3.60 -9.47 -9.11
N ASN A 426 -2.99 -10.43 -8.44
CA ASN A 426 -1.61 -10.36 -7.99
C ASN A 426 -0.89 -11.71 -8.16
N TYR A 427 0.45 -11.70 -8.08
CA TYR A 427 1.26 -12.90 -8.29
C TYR A 427 0.95 -14.03 -7.29
N GLN A 428 0.52 -13.71 -6.07
CA GLN A 428 0.18 -14.71 -5.06
C GLN A 428 -1.03 -15.53 -5.52
N LEU A 429 -2.13 -14.85 -5.86
CA LEU A 429 -3.33 -15.51 -6.38
C LEU A 429 -3.05 -16.27 -7.67
N MET A 430 -2.40 -15.63 -8.64
CA MET A 430 -2.15 -16.23 -9.96
C MET A 430 -1.30 -17.50 -9.88
N ASN A 431 -0.32 -17.54 -8.97
CA ASN A 431 0.60 -18.67 -8.84
C ASN A 431 0.09 -19.80 -7.94
N THR A 432 -1.01 -19.60 -7.22
CA THR A 432 -1.62 -20.63 -6.39
C THR A 432 -2.75 -21.39 -7.09
N LEU A 433 -3.37 -20.79 -8.12
CA LEU A 433 -4.52 -21.40 -8.78
C LEU A 433 -4.11 -22.40 -9.88
N ALA A 434 -4.98 -23.38 -10.13
CA ALA A 434 -4.81 -24.42 -11.16
C ALA A 434 -5.06 -23.84 -12.58
N ILE A 435 -4.29 -22.85 -12.99
CA ILE A 435 -4.49 -22.18 -14.29
C ILE A 435 -3.71 -22.91 -15.39
N THR A 436 -4.44 -23.44 -16.36
CA THR A 436 -3.86 -24.06 -17.55
C THR A 436 -3.35 -23.03 -18.56
N PRO A 437 -2.45 -23.40 -19.51
CA PRO A 437 -2.02 -22.48 -20.56
C PRO A 437 -3.16 -21.85 -21.37
N SER A 438 -4.16 -22.66 -21.75
CA SER A 438 -5.34 -22.18 -22.48
C SER A 438 -6.23 -21.25 -21.65
N GLY A 439 -6.42 -21.57 -20.36
CA GLY A 439 -7.14 -20.69 -19.43
C GLY A 439 -6.39 -19.37 -19.20
N MET A 440 -5.08 -19.40 -19.16
CA MET A 440 -4.25 -18.21 -19.02
C MET A 440 -4.33 -17.30 -20.24
N GLU A 441 -4.33 -17.87 -21.44
CA GLU A 441 -4.50 -17.11 -22.70
C GLU A 441 -5.79 -16.31 -22.67
N GLN A 442 -6.90 -16.96 -22.32
CA GLN A 442 -8.21 -16.34 -22.25
C GLN A 442 -8.29 -15.28 -21.12
N LEU A 443 -7.71 -15.56 -19.96
CA LEU A 443 -7.65 -14.60 -18.85
C LEU A 443 -6.81 -13.35 -19.20
N LEU A 444 -5.77 -13.50 -20.01
CA LEU A 444 -4.94 -12.39 -20.47
C LEU A 444 -5.55 -11.58 -21.60
N ASP A 445 -6.56 -12.12 -22.30
CA ASP A 445 -7.10 -11.53 -23.54
C ASP A 445 -7.51 -10.06 -23.34
N ALA A 446 -8.29 -9.75 -22.33
CA ALA A 446 -8.68 -8.37 -22.00
C ALA A 446 -7.47 -7.46 -21.76
N SER A 447 -6.47 -7.93 -21.02
CA SER A 447 -5.26 -7.17 -20.73
C SER A 447 -4.37 -6.96 -21.96
N LEU A 448 -4.26 -7.97 -22.83
CA LEU A 448 -3.49 -7.89 -24.06
C LEU A 448 -4.20 -7.03 -25.12
N TYR A 449 -5.52 -7.08 -25.19
CA TYR A 449 -6.32 -6.19 -26.03
C TYR A 449 -6.11 -4.71 -25.60
N HIS A 450 -6.09 -4.44 -24.32
CA HIS A 450 -5.75 -3.11 -23.82
C HIS A 450 -4.36 -2.66 -24.28
N LEU A 451 -3.39 -3.49 -24.11
CA LEU A 451 -2.03 -3.21 -24.57
C LEU A 451 -2.00 -2.92 -26.07
N TYR A 452 -2.75 -3.70 -26.88
CA TYR A 452 -2.92 -3.45 -28.31
C TYR A 452 -3.50 -2.06 -28.57
N LYS A 453 -4.59 -1.69 -27.89
CA LYS A 453 -5.23 -0.38 -28.06
C LYS A 453 -4.29 0.79 -27.69
N ILE A 454 -3.50 0.66 -26.60
CA ILE A 454 -2.48 1.66 -26.24
C ILE A 454 -1.44 1.83 -27.37
N TYR A 455 -1.08 0.75 -28.06
CA TYR A 455 -0.16 0.83 -29.18
C TYR A 455 -0.79 1.44 -30.42
N ALA A 456 -2.04 1.10 -30.68
CA ALA A 456 -2.74 1.45 -31.93
C ALA A 456 -3.33 2.86 -31.93
N SER A 457 -3.60 3.46 -30.78
CA SER A 457 -4.36 4.71 -30.67
C SER A 457 -3.77 5.68 -29.66
N ALA A 458 -3.54 6.93 -30.09
CA ALA A 458 -3.11 8.02 -29.21
C ALA A 458 -4.16 8.35 -28.14
N MET A 459 -5.43 8.23 -28.48
CA MET A 459 -6.54 8.43 -27.55
C MET A 459 -6.50 7.42 -26.40
N HIS A 460 -6.26 6.12 -26.68
CA HIS A 460 -6.13 5.09 -25.65
C HIS A 460 -4.86 5.25 -24.84
N LEU A 461 -3.74 5.64 -25.44
CA LEU A 461 -2.52 5.99 -24.68
C LEU A 461 -2.79 7.15 -23.73
N ARG A 462 -3.46 8.19 -24.21
CA ARG A 462 -3.80 9.35 -23.39
C ARG A 462 -4.73 8.99 -22.23
N TYR A 463 -5.77 8.20 -22.49
CA TYR A 463 -6.66 7.66 -21.45
C TYR A 463 -5.85 6.89 -20.39
N GLN A 464 -4.98 5.99 -20.82
CA GLN A 464 -4.11 5.22 -19.90
C GLN A 464 -3.18 6.12 -19.09
N ILE A 465 -2.62 7.17 -19.68
CA ILE A 465 -1.77 8.12 -18.99
C ILE A 465 -2.56 8.88 -17.92
N ASN A 466 -3.73 9.39 -18.23
CA ASN A 466 -4.60 10.08 -17.27
C ASN A 466 -4.96 9.18 -16.11
N TYR A 467 -5.43 8.00 -16.46
CA TYR A 467 -5.85 6.99 -15.53
C TYR A 467 -4.75 6.61 -14.53
N LEU A 468 -3.55 6.31 -15.03
CA LEU A 468 -2.40 6.00 -14.18
C LEU A 468 -2.00 7.16 -13.25
N SER A 469 -2.31 8.43 -13.61
CA SER A 469 -1.96 9.58 -12.75
C SER A 469 -2.80 9.69 -11.50
N GLU A 470 -4.02 9.20 -11.55
CA GLU A 470 -5.00 9.36 -10.48
C GLU A 470 -5.03 8.17 -9.53
N THR A 471 -4.74 6.98 -10.03
CA THR A 471 -5.07 5.73 -9.33
C THR A 471 -3.90 4.98 -8.71
N GLU A 472 -2.66 5.17 -9.18
CA GLU A 472 -1.53 4.36 -8.74
C GLU A 472 -0.23 5.15 -8.57
N PRO A 473 -0.13 5.95 -7.50
CA PRO A 473 1.06 6.77 -7.26
C PRO A 473 2.34 5.97 -7.04
N ASP A 474 2.28 4.72 -6.57
CA ASP A 474 3.46 3.97 -6.16
C ASP A 474 4.14 3.20 -7.31
N ASP A 475 3.38 2.59 -8.22
CA ASP A 475 3.95 1.94 -9.42
C ASP A 475 4.36 2.96 -10.49
N LEU A 476 3.78 4.13 -10.44
CA LEU A 476 4.15 5.30 -11.21
C LEU A 476 5.34 6.05 -10.65
N ALA A 477 5.88 5.68 -9.49
CA ALA A 477 7.07 6.38 -8.96
C ALA A 477 8.23 6.40 -9.98
N VAL A 478 8.33 5.38 -10.85
CA VAL A 478 9.24 5.37 -11.98
C VAL A 478 8.74 6.25 -13.14
N MET A 479 7.41 6.37 -13.35
CA MET A 479 6.81 7.21 -14.40
C MET A 479 6.42 8.61 -13.93
N THR A 480 6.13 8.83 -12.64
CA THR A 480 5.88 10.17 -12.07
C THR A 480 7.15 11.00 -11.95
N ALA A 481 8.27 10.33 -12.08
CA ALA A 481 9.50 11.04 -12.42
C ALA A 481 9.29 11.89 -13.68
N ASP A 482 8.34 11.57 -14.53
CA ASP A 482 8.01 12.20 -15.79
C ASP A 482 6.58 12.80 -15.82
N ASN A 483 6.06 13.33 -14.72
CA ASN A 483 4.80 14.08 -14.72
C ASN A 483 4.75 15.17 -15.81
N TYR A 484 5.90 15.76 -16.12
CA TYR A 484 6.03 16.75 -17.17
C TYR A 484 5.93 16.15 -18.57
N ARG A 485 6.56 14.99 -18.81
CA ARG A 485 6.51 14.26 -20.06
C ARG A 485 5.07 13.88 -20.42
N ARG A 486 4.29 13.48 -19.42
CA ARG A 486 2.85 13.17 -19.57
C ARG A 486 2.04 14.42 -19.88
N LYS A 487 2.24 15.52 -19.14
CA LYS A 487 1.60 16.80 -19.43
C LYS A 487 1.91 17.29 -20.84
N VAL A 488 3.16 17.13 -21.30
CA VAL A 488 3.57 17.43 -22.66
C VAL A 488 2.76 16.63 -23.68
N VAL A 489 2.67 15.30 -23.50
CA VAL A 489 1.92 14.42 -24.44
C VAL A 489 0.45 14.78 -24.44
N MET A 490 -0.13 15.03 -23.28
CA MET A 490 -1.54 15.41 -23.16
C MET A 490 -1.82 16.73 -23.87
N GLU A 491 -1.00 17.76 -23.65
CA GLU A 491 -1.19 19.08 -24.25
C GLU A 491 -0.90 19.10 -25.75
N MET A 492 0.14 18.41 -26.18
CA MET A 492 0.49 18.38 -27.61
C MET A 492 -0.53 17.57 -28.44
N LEU A 493 -1.03 16.43 -27.95
CA LEU A 493 -2.10 15.69 -28.62
C LEU A 493 -3.43 16.46 -28.65
N PHE A 494 -3.65 17.36 -27.71
CA PHE A 494 -4.81 18.23 -27.73
C PHE A 494 -4.73 19.24 -28.89
N ARG A 495 -3.52 19.63 -29.30
CA ARG A 495 -3.29 20.70 -30.31
C ARG A 495 -2.96 20.20 -31.71
N THR A 496 -2.27 19.08 -31.83
CA THR A 496 -1.82 18.59 -33.14
C THR A 496 -1.67 17.06 -33.18
N PRO A 497 -2.30 16.38 -34.15
CA PRO A 497 -2.18 14.94 -34.35
C PRO A 497 -0.77 14.54 -34.83
N GLU A 498 -0.04 15.44 -35.49
CA GLU A 498 1.31 15.17 -36.00
C GLU A 498 2.31 14.82 -34.89
N PHE A 499 1.99 15.16 -33.62
CA PHE A 499 2.81 14.85 -32.47
C PHE A 499 2.98 13.34 -32.26
N GLU A 500 2.01 12.51 -32.68
CA GLU A 500 2.11 11.03 -32.63
C GLU A 500 3.30 10.47 -33.42
N HIS A 501 3.79 11.22 -34.39
CA HIS A 501 4.87 10.80 -35.26
C HIS A 501 6.25 11.23 -34.78
N THR A 502 6.33 11.97 -33.65
CA THR A 502 7.59 12.38 -33.06
C THR A 502 8.26 11.26 -32.25
N ASP A 503 9.58 11.32 -32.13
CA ASP A 503 10.32 10.38 -31.29
C ASP A 503 9.94 10.54 -29.82
N PHE A 504 9.64 11.76 -29.37
CA PHE A 504 9.20 12.05 -28.01
C PHE A 504 7.94 11.26 -27.60
N TYR A 505 6.93 11.27 -28.48
CA TYR A 505 5.71 10.50 -28.25
C TYR A 505 5.97 8.99 -28.30
N LYS A 506 6.76 8.52 -29.28
CA LYS A 506 7.11 7.09 -29.42
C LYS A 506 7.85 6.55 -28.21
N ASP A 507 8.78 7.33 -27.66
CA ASP A 507 9.52 6.95 -26.47
C ASP A 507 8.57 6.79 -25.27
N LEU A 508 7.68 7.77 -25.02
CA LEU A 508 6.71 7.64 -23.94
C LEU A 508 5.77 6.44 -24.13
N LYS A 509 5.26 6.26 -25.35
CA LYS A 509 4.40 5.11 -25.66
C LYS A 509 5.11 3.79 -25.38
N THR A 510 6.37 3.67 -25.79
CA THR A 510 7.19 2.48 -25.52
C THR A 510 7.34 2.24 -24.03
N ASP A 511 7.60 3.28 -23.26
CA ASP A 511 7.72 3.18 -21.80
C ASP A 511 6.40 2.74 -21.16
N VAL A 512 5.27 3.36 -21.52
CA VAL A 512 3.95 2.99 -20.99
C VAL A 512 3.65 1.51 -21.26
N CYS A 513 3.89 1.06 -22.49
CA CYS A 513 3.68 -0.34 -22.86
C CYS A 513 4.66 -1.29 -22.14
N TYR A 514 5.91 -0.90 -21.98
CA TYR A 514 6.89 -1.67 -21.22
C TYR A 514 6.45 -1.86 -19.76
N TYR A 515 6.03 -0.78 -19.09
CA TYR A 515 5.55 -0.86 -17.73
C TYR A 515 4.26 -1.67 -17.59
N PHE A 516 3.35 -1.56 -18.55
CA PHE A 516 2.15 -2.38 -18.56
C PHE A 516 2.48 -3.87 -18.72
N LYS A 517 3.36 -4.25 -19.67
CA LYS A 517 3.86 -5.62 -19.81
C LYS A 517 4.55 -6.11 -18.52
N ARG A 518 5.36 -5.24 -17.90
CA ARG A 518 6.03 -5.56 -16.62
C ARG A 518 5.04 -5.85 -15.50
N ARG A 519 3.91 -5.14 -15.44
CA ARG A 519 2.84 -5.40 -14.49
C ARG A 519 2.18 -6.75 -14.72
N LEU A 520 1.86 -7.07 -15.96
CA LEU A 520 1.32 -8.38 -16.31
C LEU A 520 2.28 -9.50 -15.90
N LYS A 521 3.58 -9.35 -16.16
CA LYS A 521 4.62 -10.30 -15.73
C LYS A 521 4.72 -10.44 -14.21
N LYS A 522 4.22 -9.48 -13.44
CA LYS A 522 4.07 -9.57 -11.98
C LYS A 522 2.72 -10.16 -11.55
N GLY A 523 1.96 -10.76 -12.45
CA GLY A 523 0.66 -11.36 -12.17
C GLY A 523 -0.46 -10.35 -11.94
N ARG A 524 -0.30 -9.10 -12.34
CA ARG A 524 -1.35 -8.08 -12.29
C ARG A 524 -2.16 -8.11 -13.57
N VAL A 525 -3.13 -9.01 -13.63
CA VAL A 525 -4.06 -9.18 -14.73
C VAL A 525 -5.36 -8.45 -14.41
N LEU A 526 -5.94 -7.77 -15.40
CA LEU A 526 -7.22 -7.08 -15.25
C LEU A 526 -8.38 -8.08 -15.24
N VAL A 527 -9.24 -7.97 -14.25
CA VAL A 527 -10.46 -8.79 -14.10
C VAL A 527 -11.65 -7.92 -13.71
N ASN A 528 -12.85 -8.33 -14.12
CA ASN A 528 -14.08 -7.70 -13.64
C ASN A 528 -14.28 -8.06 -12.18
N GLY A 529 -14.14 -7.06 -11.30
CA GLY A 529 -14.20 -7.28 -9.86
C GLY A 529 -13.73 -6.11 -9.03
N ASN A 530 -13.68 -6.33 -7.72
CA ASN A 530 -13.14 -5.37 -6.75
C ASN A 530 -12.61 -6.07 -5.50
N ASN A 531 -11.74 -5.38 -4.76
CA ASN A 531 -11.45 -5.71 -3.38
C ASN A 531 -12.59 -5.15 -2.50
N GLN A 532 -13.53 -6.02 -2.15
CA GLN A 532 -14.72 -5.65 -1.39
C GLN A 532 -14.51 -5.89 0.11
N THR A 533 -15.02 -4.97 0.93
CA THR A 533 -14.99 -5.14 2.39
C THR A 533 -15.94 -6.25 2.81
N ILE A 534 -15.47 -7.15 3.68
CA ILE A 534 -16.26 -8.31 4.13
C ILE A 534 -17.20 -7.87 5.25
N PHE A 535 -18.45 -8.27 5.17
CA PHE A 535 -19.49 -8.11 6.17
C PHE A 535 -20.03 -9.49 6.58
N GLY A 536 -19.78 -9.91 7.82
CA GLY A 536 -20.10 -11.24 8.33
C GLY A 536 -21.57 -11.34 8.79
N ASN A 537 -22.34 -12.28 8.23
CA ASN A 537 -23.69 -12.63 8.71
C ASN A 537 -24.57 -11.42 9.12
N PRO A 538 -24.82 -10.47 8.21
CA PRO A 538 -25.48 -9.18 8.55
C PRO A 538 -26.88 -9.33 9.15
N TYR A 539 -27.68 -10.22 8.62
CA TYR A 539 -29.07 -10.41 9.06
C TYR A 539 -29.13 -11.06 10.44
N GLU A 540 -28.28 -12.06 10.65
CA GLU A 540 -28.10 -12.73 11.95
C GLU A 540 -27.63 -11.73 13.02
N PHE A 541 -26.81 -10.74 12.65
CA PHE A 541 -26.42 -9.67 13.57
C PHE A 541 -27.63 -8.85 14.03
N LEU A 542 -28.49 -8.43 13.11
CA LEU A 542 -29.74 -7.75 13.45
C LEU A 542 -30.67 -8.62 14.31
N CYS A 543 -30.77 -9.91 14.02
CA CYS A 543 -31.55 -10.86 14.83
C CYS A 543 -31.01 -10.92 16.26
N ALA A 544 -29.71 -11.05 16.44
CA ALA A 544 -29.06 -11.11 17.76
C ALA A 544 -29.25 -9.82 18.59
N VAL A 545 -29.42 -8.67 17.95
CA VAL A 545 -29.73 -7.41 18.64
C VAL A 545 -31.10 -7.45 19.30
N THR A 546 -32.07 -8.12 18.68
CA THR A 546 -33.50 -8.13 19.12
C THR A 546 -33.94 -9.45 19.73
N ASP A 547 -33.16 -10.51 19.61
CA ASP A 547 -33.39 -11.81 20.24
C ASP A 547 -32.24 -12.16 21.21
N LYS A 548 -32.52 -12.06 22.51
CA LYS A 548 -31.53 -12.38 23.57
C LYS A 548 -31.14 -13.86 23.60
N SER A 549 -31.96 -14.73 23.02
CA SER A 549 -31.74 -16.18 22.99
C SER A 549 -31.05 -16.64 21.71
N TYR A 550 -30.73 -15.71 20.79
CA TYR A 550 -30.10 -16.03 19.53
C TYR A 550 -28.76 -16.78 19.71
N GLU A 551 -28.63 -17.92 19.04
CA GLU A 551 -27.37 -18.69 18.94
C GLU A 551 -27.10 -19.05 17.46
N PRO A 552 -25.85 -18.96 16.99
CA PRO A 552 -25.48 -19.19 15.58
C PRO A 552 -25.33 -20.69 15.26
N THR A 553 -26.42 -21.44 15.40
CA THR A 553 -26.44 -22.89 15.13
C THR A 553 -26.54 -23.21 13.66
N GLU A 554 -27.30 -22.42 12.90
CA GLU A 554 -27.52 -22.57 11.46
C GLU A 554 -27.58 -21.19 10.81
N PRO A 555 -27.08 -21.01 9.57
CA PRO A 555 -27.22 -19.76 8.85
C PRO A 555 -28.68 -19.50 8.49
N MET A 556 -29.13 -18.25 8.68
CA MET A 556 -30.53 -17.87 8.44
C MET A 556 -30.77 -17.41 7.00
N LEU A 557 -29.79 -16.81 6.35
CA LEU A 557 -30.00 -16.11 5.08
C LEU A 557 -29.04 -16.55 3.97
N LEU A 558 -27.76 -16.55 4.24
CA LEU A 558 -26.72 -16.99 3.29
C LEU A 558 -26.17 -18.34 3.73
N GLY A 559 -26.27 -19.34 2.85
CA GLY A 559 -25.73 -20.69 3.10
C GLY A 559 -24.20 -20.77 2.90
N ASP A 560 -23.63 -21.97 3.10
CA ASP A 560 -22.24 -22.22 2.76
C ASP A 560 -22.04 -22.10 1.25
N GLY A 561 -20.98 -21.39 0.84
CA GLY A 561 -20.73 -21.10 -0.58
C GLY A 561 -21.67 -20.05 -1.20
N GLU A 562 -22.50 -19.36 -0.41
CA GLU A 562 -23.28 -18.22 -0.87
C GLU A 562 -22.66 -16.90 -0.37
N VAL A 563 -22.68 -15.89 -1.21
CA VAL A 563 -22.28 -14.53 -0.88
C VAL A 563 -23.31 -13.55 -1.43
N TYR A 564 -23.40 -12.36 -0.85
CA TYR A 564 -24.22 -11.29 -1.36
C TYR A 564 -23.36 -10.07 -1.69
N THR A 565 -23.44 -9.58 -2.91
CA THR A 565 -22.90 -8.28 -3.29
C THR A 565 -23.75 -7.62 -4.35
N LYS A 566 -23.86 -6.28 -4.30
CA LYS A 566 -24.58 -5.50 -5.32
C LYS A 566 -23.78 -5.35 -6.63
N ARG A 567 -22.55 -5.86 -6.69
CA ARG A 567 -21.69 -5.73 -7.88
C ARG A 567 -22.06 -6.70 -8.99
N PHE A 568 -22.56 -7.87 -8.65
CA PHE A 568 -22.83 -8.96 -9.57
C PHE A 568 -24.31 -9.38 -9.51
N GLU A 569 -24.78 -10.03 -10.58
CA GLU A 569 -26.17 -10.50 -10.67
C GLU A 569 -26.41 -11.75 -9.81
N ASP A 570 -27.69 -12.01 -9.50
CA ASP A 570 -28.07 -13.22 -8.79
C ASP A 570 -27.70 -14.47 -9.58
N GLY A 571 -27.14 -15.47 -8.87
CA GLY A 571 -26.66 -16.72 -9.48
C GLY A 571 -25.28 -16.67 -10.12
N GLU A 572 -24.64 -15.51 -10.23
CA GLU A 572 -23.28 -15.44 -10.75
C GLU A 572 -22.28 -16.17 -9.86
N LYS A 573 -21.37 -16.90 -10.52
CA LYS A 573 -20.30 -17.65 -9.89
C LYS A 573 -19.10 -16.75 -9.65
N LEU A 574 -18.62 -16.69 -8.42
CA LEU A 574 -17.60 -15.76 -7.97
C LEU A 574 -16.38 -16.47 -7.41
N THR A 575 -15.20 -15.91 -7.69
CA THR A 575 -13.94 -16.24 -7.01
C THR A 575 -13.64 -15.17 -5.99
N CYS A 576 -13.39 -15.60 -4.75
CA CYS A 576 -13.07 -14.71 -3.64
C CYS A 576 -11.70 -15.07 -3.03
N ALA A 577 -10.80 -14.08 -2.96
CA ALA A 577 -9.43 -14.28 -2.46
C ALA A 577 -8.97 -13.12 -1.58
N ARG A 578 -8.40 -13.45 -0.41
CA ARG A 578 -7.84 -12.44 0.51
C ARG A 578 -6.31 -12.54 0.54
N ASN A 579 -5.65 -11.39 0.56
CA ASN A 579 -4.21 -11.30 0.71
C ASN A 579 -3.78 -11.30 2.20
N PRO A 580 -2.62 -11.89 2.54
CA PRO A 580 -1.71 -12.63 1.66
C PRO A 580 -2.29 -13.98 1.23
N HIS A 581 -2.28 -14.29 -0.08
CA HIS A 581 -2.75 -15.56 -0.62
C HIS A 581 -1.57 -16.53 -0.76
N ILE A 582 -1.55 -17.60 0.01
CA ILE A 582 -0.36 -18.45 0.20
C ILE A 582 -0.59 -19.86 -0.30
N THR A 583 -1.71 -20.49 0.05
CA THR A 583 -2.00 -21.90 -0.30
C THR A 583 -3.10 -22.02 -1.34
N LEU A 584 -3.12 -23.17 -2.02
CA LEU A 584 -4.18 -23.54 -2.96
C LEU A 584 -5.54 -23.64 -2.24
N GLY A 585 -5.57 -24.07 -0.98
CA GLY A 585 -6.80 -24.19 -0.17
C GLY A 585 -7.32 -22.86 0.39
N ASN A 586 -6.51 -21.78 0.36
CA ASN A 586 -6.92 -20.45 0.81
C ASN A 586 -7.73 -19.71 -0.25
N ILE A 587 -8.68 -20.37 -0.87
CA ILE A 587 -9.58 -19.81 -1.88
C ILE A 587 -11.03 -20.09 -1.51
N LEU A 588 -11.90 -19.10 -1.74
CA LEU A 588 -13.34 -19.25 -1.62
C LEU A 588 -13.95 -19.13 -3.02
N ILE A 589 -14.83 -20.04 -3.36
CA ILE A 589 -15.76 -19.89 -4.47
C ILE A 589 -17.15 -19.64 -3.91
N GLY A 590 -17.91 -18.79 -4.57
CA GLY A 590 -19.25 -18.45 -4.12
C GLY A 590 -20.22 -18.30 -5.26
N VAL A 591 -21.50 -18.32 -4.91
CA VAL A 591 -22.59 -17.93 -5.81
C VAL A 591 -23.22 -16.67 -5.25
N ASN A 592 -23.33 -15.62 -6.05
CA ASN A 592 -24.02 -14.41 -5.62
C ASN A 592 -25.50 -14.68 -5.40
N ARG A 593 -26.04 -14.27 -4.25
CA ARG A 593 -27.46 -14.41 -3.93
C ARG A 593 -28.02 -13.07 -3.49
N ARG A 594 -28.96 -12.55 -4.25
CA ARG A 594 -29.72 -11.37 -3.84
C ARG A 594 -30.70 -11.76 -2.75
N LYS A 595 -30.75 -10.97 -1.70
CA LYS A 595 -31.57 -11.18 -0.52
C LYS A 595 -32.32 -9.90 -0.18
N GLU A 596 -33.66 -9.94 -0.24
CA GLU A 596 -34.52 -8.79 0.01
C GLU A 596 -34.32 -8.21 1.43
N GLU A 597 -34.02 -9.06 2.41
CA GLU A 597 -33.75 -8.66 3.78
C GLU A 597 -32.50 -7.80 3.88
N ILE A 598 -31.43 -8.13 3.13
CA ILE A 598 -30.21 -7.33 3.10
C ILE A 598 -30.50 -6.00 2.42
N ASP A 599 -31.18 -5.99 1.29
CA ASP A 599 -31.54 -4.76 0.56
C ASP A 599 -32.47 -3.84 1.38
N THR A 600 -33.35 -4.44 2.23
CA THR A 600 -34.31 -3.70 3.07
C THR A 600 -33.64 -3.01 4.26
N TYR A 601 -32.71 -3.70 4.92
CA TYR A 601 -32.16 -3.22 6.19
C TYR A 601 -30.76 -2.64 6.10
N PHE A 602 -30.07 -2.78 4.96
CA PHE A 602 -28.70 -2.29 4.80
C PHE A 602 -28.54 -1.46 3.52
N ASN A 603 -27.86 -0.30 3.66
CA ASN A 603 -27.54 0.58 2.54
C ASN A 603 -26.14 0.28 2.03
N LEU A 604 -25.90 -0.96 1.59
CA LEU A 604 -24.58 -1.40 1.12
C LEU A 604 -24.30 -0.88 -0.30
N THR A 605 -23.02 -0.61 -0.57
CA THR A 605 -22.54 -0.27 -1.90
C THR A 605 -22.06 -1.52 -2.64
N ARG A 606 -21.63 -1.35 -3.90
CA ARG A 606 -21.03 -2.42 -4.72
C ARG A 606 -19.64 -2.87 -4.25
N ASP A 607 -19.11 -2.20 -3.22
CA ASP A 607 -17.76 -2.43 -2.71
C ASP A 607 -17.76 -3.16 -1.35
N ILE A 608 -18.90 -3.75 -1.03
CA ILE A 608 -19.11 -4.57 0.16
C ILE A 608 -19.66 -5.94 -0.28
N VAL A 609 -19.18 -6.99 0.38
CA VAL A 609 -19.64 -8.36 0.19
C VAL A 609 -20.04 -8.98 1.52
N CYS A 610 -21.24 -9.52 1.59
CA CYS A 610 -21.70 -10.27 2.76
C CYS A 610 -21.36 -11.75 2.58
N ALA A 611 -20.94 -12.39 3.66
CA ALA A 611 -20.55 -13.81 3.65
C ALA A 611 -20.93 -14.49 4.96
N ASN A 612 -21.15 -15.80 4.89
CA ASN A 612 -21.55 -16.63 6.02
C ASN A 612 -20.34 -17.30 6.70
N ALA A 613 -20.21 -17.14 8.01
CA ALA A 613 -19.20 -17.80 8.84
C ALA A 613 -19.79 -18.86 9.79
N ILE A 614 -21.11 -19.10 9.75
CA ILE A 614 -21.78 -20.09 10.57
C ILE A 614 -21.67 -21.45 9.88
N ASN A 615 -21.13 -22.44 10.58
CA ASN A 615 -20.88 -23.79 10.06
C ASN A 615 -20.04 -23.81 8.76
N SER A 616 -19.20 -22.79 8.53
CA SER A 616 -18.39 -22.61 7.34
C SER A 616 -16.95 -22.29 7.70
N ASN A 617 -15.99 -22.88 7.00
CA ASN A 617 -14.57 -22.58 7.15
C ASN A 617 -14.12 -21.33 6.37
N LEU A 618 -15.04 -20.39 6.13
CA LEU A 618 -14.81 -19.14 5.43
C LEU A 618 -13.60 -18.37 5.98
N GLN A 619 -13.54 -18.18 7.32
CA GLN A 619 -12.43 -17.43 7.92
C GLN A 619 -11.08 -18.08 7.65
N GLN A 620 -10.98 -19.40 7.70
CA GLN A 620 -9.76 -20.16 7.45
C GLN A 620 -9.37 -20.13 5.96
N ARG A 621 -10.34 -20.24 5.05
CA ARG A 621 -10.12 -20.08 3.61
C ARG A 621 -9.63 -18.70 3.25
N LEU A 622 -10.02 -17.69 3.99
CA LEU A 622 -9.58 -16.30 3.83
C LEU A 622 -8.43 -15.93 4.79
N ASN A 623 -7.56 -16.88 5.14
CA ASN A 623 -6.37 -16.70 5.97
C ASN A 623 -6.67 -16.07 7.35
N GLY A 624 -7.71 -16.52 8.04
CA GLY A 624 -8.09 -16.00 9.34
C GLY A 624 -8.58 -14.56 9.25
N CYS A 625 -9.48 -14.27 8.31
CA CYS A 625 -10.08 -12.94 8.21
C CYS A 625 -10.91 -12.61 9.45
N ASP A 626 -10.91 -11.34 9.80
CA ASP A 626 -11.89 -10.72 10.70
C ASP A 626 -12.73 -9.69 9.93
N TYR A 627 -13.69 -9.07 10.61
CA TYR A 627 -14.61 -8.12 9.98
C TYR A 627 -14.32 -6.67 10.36
N ASP A 628 -13.15 -6.40 10.89
CA ASP A 628 -12.72 -5.06 11.32
C ASP A 628 -12.19 -4.18 10.16
N SER A 629 -12.54 -4.50 8.95
CA SER A 629 -12.22 -3.90 7.63
C SER A 629 -11.38 -4.78 6.70
N ASP A 630 -11.32 -6.07 6.94
CA ASP A 630 -10.73 -7.00 5.98
C ASP A 630 -11.49 -6.98 4.65
N SER A 631 -10.76 -7.16 3.59
CA SER A 631 -11.32 -7.16 2.24
C SER A 631 -10.80 -8.35 1.44
N MET A 632 -11.60 -8.81 0.49
CA MET A 632 -11.24 -9.84 -0.46
C MET A 632 -11.49 -9.37 -1.89
N LEU A 633 -10.64 -9.81 -2.83
CA LEU A 633 -10.94 -9.68 -4.25
C LEU A 633 -12.14 -10.57 -4.57
N VAL A 634 -13.19 -9.99 -5.13
CA VAL A 634 -14.37 -10.70 -5.64
C VAL A 634 -14.45 -10.45 -7.14
N THR A 635 -14.48 -11.51 -7.94
CA THR A 635 -14.52 -11.45 -9.41
C THR A 635 -15.40 -12.55 -9.99
N ASN A 636 -16.11 -12.25 -11.07
CA ASN A 636 -16.92 -13.20 -11.84
C ASN A 636 -16.14 -13.76 -13.05
N ASP A 637 -14.81 -13.59 -13.11
CA ASP A 637 -14.02 -14.15 -14.19
C ASP A 637 -14.15 -15.67 -14.23
N GLN A 638 -14.64 -16.20 -15.36
CA GLN A 638 -14.99 -17.62 -15.49
C GLN A 638 -13.75 -18.54 -15.43
N PHE A 639 -12.62 -18.10 -15.96
CA PHE A 639 -11.40 -18.93 -15.99
C PHE A 639 -10.72 -18.96 -14.62
N LEU A 640 -10.73 -17.85 -13.90
CA LEU A 640 -10.33 -17.84 -12.49
C LEU A 640 -11.27 -18.68 -11.65
N TYR A 641 -12.59 -18.62 -11.89
CA TYR A 641 -13.55 -19.46 -11.16
C TYR A 641 -13.28 -20.96 -11.34
N LEU A 642 -13.09 -21.42 -12.58
CA LEU A 642 -12.81 -22.85 -12.86
C LEU A 642 -11.49 -23.29 -12.21
N SER A 643 -10.45 -22.46 -12.29
CA SER A 643 -9.16 -22.73 -11.65
C SER A 643 -9.25 -22.74 -10.13
N ALA A 644 -10.00 -21.79 -9.56
CA ALA A 644 -10.27 -21.70 -8.13
C ALA A 644 -11.10 -22.91 -7.63
N LYS A 645 -12.12 -23.31 -8.40
CA LYS A 645 -12.96 -24.49 -8.10
C LYS A 645 -12.11 -25.74 -7.99
N THR A 646 -11.20 -25.97 -8.93
CA THR A 646 -10.28 -27.12 -8.87
C THR A 646 -9.46 -27.12 -7.58
N CYS A 647 -8.94 -25.98 -7.16
CA CYS A 647 -8.21 -25.86 -5.89
C CYS A 647 -9.14 -26.02 -4.67
N TYR A 648 -10.32 -25.44 -4.71
CA TYR A 648 -11.31 -25.50 -3.63
C TYR A 648 -11.75 -26.93 -3.30
N GLU A 649 -12.00 -27.75 -4.33
CA GLU A 649 -12.53 -29.10 -4.20
C GLU A 649 -11.45 -30.14 -3.83
N ASN A 650 -10.19 -29.92 -4.20
CA ASN A 650 -9.13 -30.93 -4.09
C ASN A 650 -8.09 -30.64 -3.01
N MET A 651 -8.04 -29.41 -2.44
CA MET A 651 -6.98 -29.03 -1.53
C MET A 651 -7.53 -28.65 -0.15
N GLY A 652 -6.99 -29.26 0.90
CA GLY A 652 -7.39 -29.01 2.28
C GLY A 652 -7.05 -27.58 2.74
N VAL A 653 -7.84 -27.02 3.63
CA VAL A 653 -7.67 -25.66 4.17
C VAL A 653 -6.69 -25.71 5.35
N PRO A 654 -5.64 -24.85 5.38
CA PRO A 654 -4.73 -24.81 6.52
C PRO A 654 -5.39 -24.17 7.74
N VAL A 655 -5.21 -24.80 8.90
CA VAL A 655 -5.71 -24.33 10.20
C VAL A 655 -4.56 -24.27 11.20
N CYS A 656 -4.46 -23.15 11.93
CA CYS A 656 -3.49 -22.99 13.00
C CYS A 656 -3.96 -23.70 14.27
N CYS A 657 -3.32 -24.81 14.61
CA CYS A 657 -3.54 -25.56 15.85
C CYS A 657 -2.43 -25.29 16.90
N VAL A 658 -1.68 -24.18 16.76
CA VAL A 658 -0.63 -23.75 17.69
C VAL A 658 -1.22 -22.79 18.71
N ALA A 659 -1.11 -23.13 19.99
CA ALA A 659 -1.56 -22.24 21.05
C ALA A 659 -0.60 -21.05 21.23
N PRO A 660 -1.11 -19.83 21.45
CA PRO A 660 -0.26 -18.71 21.88
C PRO A 660 0.39 -19.02 23.22
N VAL A 661 1.63 -18.54 23.42
CA VAL A 661 2.32 -18.69 24.73
C VAL A 661 1.61 -17.83 25.77
N GLY A 662 1.48 -18.38 26.97
CA GLY A 662 0.94 -17.63 28.12
C GLY A 662 1.76 -16.37 28.42
N LYS A 663 1.08 -15.38 28.98
CA LYS A 663 1.50 -14.01 29.25
C LYS A 663 2.76 -13.91 30.10
N ALA A 664 3.48 -12.78 29.92
CA ALA A 664 4.44 -12.15 30.84
C ALA A 664 5.93 -12.39 30.61
N GLU A 665 6.40 -12.24 29.38
CA GLU A 665 7.85 -12.08 29.16
C GLU A 665 8.32 -10.61 29.21
N TYR A 666 7.39 -9.64 29.14
CA TYR A 666 7.71 -8.21 29.04
C TYR A 666 6.92 -7.39 30.05
N SER A 667 7.63 -6.58 30.83
CA SER A 667 7.04 -5.56 31.71
C SER A 667 6.85 -4.22 30.95
N SER A 668 6.24 -3.24 31.63
CA SER A 668 6.16 -1.84 31.16
C SER A 668 7.50 -1.10 31.16
N SER A 669 8.59 -1.72 31.64
CA SER A 669 9.92 -1.08 31.72
C SER A 669 10.44 -0.72 30.32
N ALA A 670 11.19 0.38 30.23
CA ALA A 670 11.79 0.85 29.00
C ALA A 670 12.64 -0.22 28.29
N VAL A 671 13.37 -1.04 29.07
CA VAL A 671 14.22 -2.12 28.57
C VAL A 671 13.39 -3.23 27.94
N ASP A 672 12.32 -3.68 28.63
CA ASP A 672 11.45 -4.73 28.10
C ASP A 672 10.65 -4.26 26.89
N LEU A 673 10.19 -3.00 26.88
CA LEU A 673 9.54 -2.41 25.72
C LEU A 673 10.49 -2.29 24.51
N ALA A 674 11.77 -2.00 24.74
CA ALA A 674 12.77 -1.97 23.68
C ALA A 674 13.00 -3.37 23.08
N ARG A 675 13.06 -4.41 23.93
CA ARG A 675 13.17 -5.81 23.49
C ARG A 675 11.94 -6.30 22.76
N LEU A 676 10.75 -5.96 23.24
CA LEU A 676 9.49 -6.28 22.59
C LEU A 676 9.42 -5.67 21.19
N ASP A 677 9.71 -4.38 21.07
CA ASP A 677 9.65 -3.67 19.80
C ASP A 677 10.71 -4.16 18.80
N LEU A 678 11.87 -4.61 19.27
CA LEU A 678 12.88 -5.27 18.46
C LEU A 678 12.38 -6.61 17.92
N ALA A 679 11.80 -7.45 18.78
CA ALA A 679 11.26 -8.74 18.39
C ALA A 679 10.17 -8.61 17.29
N ILE A 680 9.36 -7.55 17.37
CA ILE A 680 8.32 -7.25 16.35
C ILE A 680 8.93 -6.73 15.06
N ALA A 681 9.96 -5.88 15.13
CA ALA A 681 10.62 -5.29 13.96
C ALA A 681 11.35 -6.34 13.09
N GLU A 682 11.71 -7.50 13.64
CA GLU A 682 12.25 -8.62 12.87
C GLU A 682 11.15 -9.32 12.05
N ASN A 683 10.57 -8.60 11.08
CA ASN A 683 9.45 -9.09 10.25
C ASN A 683 9.95 -10.02 9.13
N LYS A 684 9.41 -11.23 9.08
CA LYS A 684 9.73 -12.26 8.07
C LYS A 684 8.60 -12.58 7.10
N ILE A 685 7.52 -11.80 7.11
CA ILE A 685 6.34 -12.03 6.26
C ILE A 685 6.75 -12.11 4.78
N GLY A 686 7.60 -11.19 4.31
CA GLY A 686 8.07 -11.18 2.93
C GLY A 686 8.83 -12.45 2.54
N ASP A 687 9.72 -12.92 3.42
CA ASP A 687 10.50 -14.16 3.19
C ASP A 687 9.58 -15.40 3.16
N ILE A 688 8.61 -15.46 4.07
CA ILE A 688 7.62 -16.55 4.15
C ILE A 688 6.79 -16.59 2.87
N VAL A 689 6.23 -15.45 2.45
CA VAL A 689 5.39 -15.36 1.24
C VAL A 689 6.21 -15.70 -0.01
N ASN A 690 7.42 -15.18 -0.14
CA ASN A 690 8.29 -15.47 -1.29
C ASN A 690 8.68 -16.95 -1.36
N LEU A 691 8.95 -17.58 -0.21
CA LEU A 691 9.24 -19.02 -0.17
C LEU A 691 8.02 -19.85 -0.54
N SER A 692 6.82 -19.50 -0.04
CA SER A 692 5.59 -20.20 -0.38
C SER A 692 5.29 -20.13 -1.88
N GLN A 693 5.50 -18.95 -2.51
CA GLN A 693 5.31 -18.79 -3.94
C GLN A 693 6.32 -19.59 -4.77
N PHE A 694 7.56 -19.71 -4.28
CA PHE A 694 8.53 -20.61 -4.88
C PHE A 694 8.06 -22.07 -4.81
N LEU A 695 7.58 -22.53 -3.65
CA LEU A 695 7.08 -23.91 -3.48
C LEU A 695 5.82 -24.17 -4.32
N ASN A 696 4.90 -23.20 -4.44
CA ASN A 696 3.75 -23.28 -5.36
C ASN A 696 4.21 -23.50 -6.80
N SER A 697 5.28 -22.81 -7.25
CA SER A 697 5.81 -23.00 -8.59
C SER A 697 6.38 -24.40 -8.82
N VAL A 698 7.08 -24.96 -7.82
CA VAL A 698 7.59 -26.34 -7.86
C VAL A 698 6.44 -27.34 -7.88
N LEU A 699 5.40 -27.10 -7.08
CA LEU A 699 4.20 -27.93 -7.03
C LEU A 699 3.54 -28.01 -8.41
N TRP A 700 3.24 -26.87 -9.03
CA TRP A 700 2.61 -26.82 -10.35
C TRP A 700 3.49 -27.39 -11.45
N HIS A 701 4.80 -27.20 -11.36
CA HIS A 701 5.75 -27.87 -12.28
C HIS A 701 5.67 -29.39 -12.20
N ASN A 702 5.59 -29.95 -10.99
CA ASN A 702 5.44 -31.40 -10.79
C ASN A 702 4.10 -31.89 -11.35
N VAL A 703 3.00 -31.18 -11.08
CA VAL A 703 1.68 -31.50 -11.65
C VAL A 703 1.71 -31.48 -13.19
N SER A 704 2.34 -30.48 -13.80
CA SER A 704 2.47 -30.38 -15.26
C SER A 704 3.31 -31.50 -15.87
N ASN A 705 4.16 -32.15 -15.06
CA ASN A 705 4.95 -33.31 -15.45
C ASN A 705 4.29 -34.65 -15.06
N GLY A 706 3.01 -34.64 -14.67
CA GLY A 706 2.22 -35.84 -14.41
C GLY A 706 2.23 -36.33 -12.95
N ALA A 707 2.71 -35.55 -12.00
CA ALA A 707 2.63 -35.90 -10.58
C ALA A 707 1.17 -35.98 -10.11
N SER A 708 0.86 -37.01 -9.34
CA SER A 708 -0.46 -37.18 -8.70
C SER A 708 -0.63 -36.28 -7.48
N ILE A 709 -1.86 -36.15 -6.97
CA ILE A 709 -2.14 -35.42 -5.71
C ILE A 709 -1.25 -35.97 -4.58
N ASN A 710 -1.09 -37.27 -4.45
CA ASN A 710 -0.27 -37.84 -3.38
C ASN A 710 1.21 -37.46 -3.48
N ASP A 711 1.72 -37.25 -4.69
CA ASP A 711 3.11 -36.85 -4.91
C ASP A 711 3.37 -35.38 -4.52
N ILE A 712 2.34 -34.54 -4.59
CA ILE A 712 2.46 -33.11 -4.25
C ILE A 712 2.10 -32.79 -2.79
N LEU A 713 1.39 -33.69 -2.08
CA LEU A 713 0.99 -33.47 -0.68
C LEU A 713 2.15 -33.05 0.25
N PRO A 714 3.36 -33.65 0.16
CA PRO A 714 4.47 -33.21 1.02
C PRO A 714 4.87 -31.76 0.81
N ILE A 715 4.86 -31.26 -0.45
CA ILE A 715 5.13 -29.86 -0.77
C ILE A 715 3.97 -28.99 -0.29
N TYR A 716 2.73 -29.44 -0.51
CA TYR A 716 1.53 -28.73 -0.08
C TYR A 716 1.50 -28.54 1.45
N ASN A 717 1.85 -29.56 2.22
CA ASN A 717 1.95 -29.46 3.68
C ASN A 717 2.99 -28.42 4.12
N GLU A 718 4.13 -28.32 3.43
CA GLU A 718 5.12 -27.26 3.68
C GLU A 718 4.56 -25.86 3.37
N ILE A 719 3.76 -25.72 2.31
CA ILE A 719 3.08 -24.47 1.97
C ILE A 719 2.02 -24.12 3.04
N CYS A 720 1.28 -25.11 3.55
CA CYS A 720 0.33 -24.91 4.65
C CYS A 720 1.03 -24.44 5.94
N ILE A 721 2.21 -24.99 6.27
CA ILE A 721 3.04 -24.50 7.38
C ILE A 721 3.41 -23.03 7.17
N LEU A 722 3.80 -22.63 5.96
CA LEU A 722 4.13 -21.24 5.65
C LEU A 722 2.91 -20.31 5.74
N ALA A 723 1.71 -20.77 5.39
CA ALA A 723 0.49 -19.98 5.55
C ALA A 723 0.20 -19.67 7.02
N VAL A 724 0.25 -20.68 7.88
CA VAL A 724 0.08 -20.51 9.33
C VAL A 724 1.19 -19.64 9.92
N LEU A 725 2.44 -19.87 9.52
CA LEU A 725 3.58 -19.08 9.96
C LEU A 725 3.47 -17.59 9.57
N SER A 726 2.90 -17.33 8.39
CA SER A 726 2.59 -15.95 7.95
C SER A 726 1.57 -15.29 8.88
N GLY A 727 0.49 -15.98 9.22
CA GLY A 727 -0.50 -15.50 10.18
C GLY A 727 0.11 -15.20 11.55
N MET A 728 0.96 -16.10 12.05
CA MET A 728 1.67 -15.92 13.32
C MET A 728 2.60 -14.68 13.29
N GLU A 729 3.33 -14.45 12.19
CA GLU A 729 4.18 -13.27 12.03
C GLU A 729 3.37 -11.97 11.89
N ILE A 730 2.21 -12.00 11.25
CA ILE A 730 1.28 -10.86 11.19
C ILE A 730 0.77 -10.51 12.59
N ASP A 731 0.43 -11.52 13.38
CA ASP A 731 -0.09 -11.33 14.74
C ASP A 731 0.98 -11.06 15.80
N LYS A 732 2.26 -11.21 15.50
CA LYS A 732 3.39 -11.03 16.42
C LYS A 732 3.37 -9.68 17.17
N ALA A 733 2.81 -8.64 16.54
CA ALA A 733 2.61 -7.34 17.18
C ALA A 733 1.57 -7.34 18.33
N LYS A 734 0.73 -8.38 18.41
CA LYS A 734 -0.39 -8.51 19.34
C LYS A 734 -0.36 -9.81 20.16
N ARG A 735 0.30 -10.85 19.64
CA ARG A 735 0.36 -12.21 20.25
C ARG A 735 1.75 -12.80 20.10
N MET A 736 2.20 -13.54 21.10
CA MET A 736 3.47 -14.27 21.05
C MET A 736 3.24 -15.77 20.91
N TYR A 737 4.12 -16.43 20.15
CA TYR A 737 4.12 -17.89 19.97
C TYR A 737 5.51 -18.43 20.36
N ALA A 738 5.55 -19.67 20.89
CA ALA A 738 6.82 -20.34 21.25
C ALA A 738 7.65 -20.71 20.00
N VAL A 739 7.00 -20.79 18.85
CA VAL A 739 7.62 -21.22 17.60
C VAL A 739 8.68 -20.22 17.13
N LYS A 740 9.89 -20.69 16.92
CA LYS A 740 11.00 -19.91 16.36
C LYS A 740 10.89 -19.86 14.84
N THR A 741 10.18 -18.85 14.31
CA THR A 741 9.96 -18.64 12.86
C THR A 741 11.21 -18.85 12.03
N GLY A 742 12.37 -18.29 12.46
CA GLY A 742 13.64 -18.41 11.75
C GLY A 742 14.12 -19.86 11.57
N LYS A 743 13.90 -20.75 12.55
CA LYS A 743 14.28 -22.15 12.44
C LYS A 743 13.39 -22.91 11.45
N VAL A 744 12.07 -22.67 11.52
CA VAL A 744 11.12 -23.29 10.59
C VAL A 744 11.41 -22.85 9.17
N LEU A 745 11.58 -21.54 8.96
CA LEU A 745 11.87 -20.97 7.65
C LEU A 745 13.19 -21.53 7.07
N HIS A 746 14.26 -21.57 7.86
CA HIS A 746 15.54 -22.13 7.44
C HIS A 746 15.44 -23.61 7.02
N ARG A 747 14.61 -24.41 7.72
CA ARG A 747 14.36 -25.80 7.35
C ARG A 747 13.67 -25.90 5.98
N LEU A 748 12.62 -25.11 5.77
CA LEU A 748 11.85 -25.13 4.52
C LEU A 748 12.64 -24.53 3.33
N GLU A 749 13.54 -23.60 3.59
CA GLU A 749 14.45 -23.07 2.57
C GLU A 749 15.42 -24.09 1.98
N LYS A 750 15.69 -25.20 2.67
CA LYS A 750 16.55 -26.26 2.13
C LYS A 750 16.08 -26.75 0.77
N ARG A 751 14.76 -26.93 0.59
CA ARG A 751 14.17 -27.34 -0.69
C ARG A 751 14.48 -26.34 -1.82
N LYS A 752 14.43 -25.05 -1.52
CA LYS A 752 14.82 -23.99 -2.47
C LYS A 752 16.33 -24.04 -2.78
N GLN A 753 17.19 -24.31 -1.78
CA GLN A 753 18.63 -24.45 -1.98
C GLN A 753 18.97 -25.68 -2.79
N GLU A 754 18.30 -26.81 -2.55
CA GLU A 754 18.44 -28.04 -3.33
C GLU A 754 18.03 -27.80 -4.78
N PHE A 755 16.88 -27.18 -5.01
CA PHE A 755 16.43 -26.79 -6.35
C PHE A 755 17.48 -25.89 -7.05
N LYS A 756 17.95 -24.87 -6.37
CA LYS A 756 18.95 -23.94 -6.89
C LYS A 756 20.25 -24.69 -7.25
N LYS A 757 20.68 -25.62 -6.41
CA LYS A 757 21.86 -26.46 -6.65
C LYS A 757 21.66 -27.35 -7.88
N ALA A 758 20.51 -27.99 -8.01
CA ALA A 758 20.16 -28.85 -9.14
C ALA A 758 20.05 -28.09 -10.47
N ASN A 759 19.73 -26.79 -10.43
CA ASN A 759 19.54 -25.94 -11.60
C ASN A 759 20.69 -24.93 -11.83
N GLY A 760 21.92 -25.27 -11.43
CA GLY A 760 23.10 -24.45 -11.67
C GLY A 760 23.04 -23.05 -11.06
N GLY A 761 22.45 -22.92 -9.88
CA GLY A 761 22.29 -21.64 -9.17
C GLY A 761 21.09 -20.77 -9.59
N LYS A 762 20.25 -21.26 -10.51
CA LYS A 762 19.15 -20.48 -11.11
C LYS A 762 17.84 -20.67 -10.37
N LEU A 763 16.99 -19.64 -10.43
CA LEU A 763 15.61 -19.61 -9.91
C LEU A 763 14.64 -19.26 -11.04
N PRO A 764 13.32 -19.46 -10.87
CA PRO A 764 12.31 -19.11 -11.87
C PRO A 764 12.29 -17.60 -12.18
N ASN A 765 11.93 -17.23 -13.42
CA ASN A 765 11.89 -15.85 -13.89
C ASN A 765 11.09 -14.94 -12.95
N PHE A 766 9.86 -15.29 -12.64
CA PHE A 766 8.99 -14.43 -11.83
C PHE A 766 9.55 -14.19 -10.43
N TYR A 767 10.31 -15.13 -9.86
CA TYR A 767 10.94 -14.98 -8.55
C TYR A 767 11.91 -13.81 -8.51
N TYR A 768 12.63 -13.56 -9.60
CA TYR A 768 13.49 -12.40 -9.71
C TYR A 768 12.71 -11.09 -9.81
N PHE A 769 11.52 -11.10 -10.43
CA PHE A 769 10.64 -9.93 -10.43
C PHE A 769 10.16 -9.57 -9.03
N ILE A 770 9.70 -10.54 -8.25
CA ILE A 770 9.19 -10.28 -6.89
C ILE A 770 10.29 -9.92 -5.89
N THR A 771 11.53 -10.37 -6.12
CA THR A 771 12.68 -10.07 -5.25
C THR A 771 13.52 -8.86 -5.71
N GLY A 772 13.10 -8.17 -6.78
CA GLY A 772 13.79 -6.98 -7.28
C GLY A 772 15.15 -7.25 -7.94
N GLN A 773 15.38 -8.46 -8.48
CA GLN A 773 16.61 -8.89 -9.11
C GLN A 773 16.43 -9.13 -10.63
N GLU A 774 15.72 -8.22 -11.30
CA GLU A 774 15.32 -8.35 -12.71
C GLU A 774 16.51 -8.45 -13.67
N GLU A 775 17.66 -7.88 -13.33
CA GLU A 775 18.91 -7.96 -14.11
C GLU A 775 19.39 -9.41 -14.35
N LYS A 776 19.02 -10.35 -13.48
CA LYS A 776 19.34 -11.77 -13.65
C LYS A 776 18.53 -12.43 -14.77
N ILE A 777 17.33 -11.90 -15.05
CA ILE A 777 16.50 -12.38 -16.16
C ILE A 777 17.10 -11.95 -17.50
N GLU A 778 17.53 -10.71 -17.59
CA GLU A 778 18.16 -10.13 -18.79
C GLU A 778 19.46 -10.88 -19.18
N LYS A 779 20.20 -11.38 -18.19
CA LYS A 779 21.39 -12.20 -18.38
C LYS A 779 21.09 -13.69 -18.67
N ASN A 780 19.83 -14.07 -18.94
CA ASN A 780 19.39 -15.46 -19.13
C ASN A 780 19.80 -16.41 -17.99
N ASN A 781 19.88 -15.86 -16.78
CA ASN A 781 20.31 -16.63 -15.60
C ASN A 781 19.08 -17.12 -14.79
N THR A 782 18.16 -17.83 -15.47
CA THR A 782 16.90 -18.29 -14.90
C THR A 782 16.65 -19.76 -15.17
N ALA A 783 15.87 -20.42 -14.31
CA ALA A 783 15.35 -21.77 -14.48
C ALA A 783 13.95 -21.74 -15.09
N THR A 784 13.64 -22.67 -15.96
CA THR A 784 12.29 -22.84 -16.51
C THR A 784 11.47 -23.75 -15.63
N LEU A 785 10.32 -23.30 -15.19
CA LEU A 785 9.29 -24.08 -14.50
C LEU A 785 7.95 -23.92 -15.21
N ASN A 786 7.21 -24.99 -15.38
CA ASN A 786 5.84 -24.93 -15.84
C ASN A 786 4.92 -24.58 -14.66
N CYS A 787 4.69 -23.31 -14.44
CA CYS A 787 3.79 -22.80 -13.40
C CYS A 787 3.02 -21.59 -13.94
N PRO A 788 1.89 -21.20 -13.34
CA PRO A 788 1.06 -20.11 -13.86
C PRO A 788 1.81 -18.80 -14.13
N MET A 789 2.74 -18.42 -13.25
CA MET A 789 3.54 -17.18 -13.42
C MET A 789 4.54 -17.28 -14.57
N SER A 790 5.10 -18.45 -14.86
CA SER A 790 5.94 -18.66 -16.05
C SER A 790 5.11 -18.60 -17.33
N ILE A 791 3.89 -19.14 -17.31
CA ILE A 791 2.95 -19.06 -18.43
C ILE A 791 2.63 -17.59 -18.77
N ILE A 792 2.28 -16.77 -17.76
CA ILE A 792 2.08 -15.32 -17.96
C ILE A 792 3.33 -14.69 -18.57
N TYR A 793 4.50 -14.97 -18.02
CA TYR A 793 5.75 -14.41 -18.50
C TYR A 793 5.97 -14.69 -19.98
N ASP A 794 5.74 -15.94 -20.41
CA ASP A 794 5.96 -16.39 -21.77
C ASP A 794 4.95 -15.75 -22.74
N PHE A 795 3.64 -15.75 -22.40
CA PHE A 795 2.61 -15.10 -23.23
C PHE A 795 2.90 -13.59 -23.41
N VAL A 796 3.16 -12.88 -22.31
CA VAL A 796 3.41 -11.44 -22.36
C VAL A 796 4.72 -11.10 -23.07
N THR A 797 5.74 -11.97 -22.96
CA THR A 797 7.03 -11.76 -23.65
C THR A 797 6.89 -11.96 -25.15
N LYS A 798 6.15 -12.98 -25.57
CA LYS A 798 5.94 -13.30 -27.01
C LYS A 798 4.94 -12.36 -27.68
N TYR A 799 4.13 -11.65 -26.90
CA TYR A 799 3.14 -10.73 -27.44
C TYR A 799 3.82 -9.52 -28.08
N GLU A 800 3.74 -9.43 -29.41
CA GLU A 800 4.19 -8.29 -30.18
C GLU A 800 2.96 -7.51 -30.69
N PRO A 801 2.71 -6.31 -30.18
CA PRO A 801 1.64 -5.48 -30.71
C PRO A 801 2.01 -4.93 -32.09
N TYR A 802 0.98 -4.46 -32.80
CA TYR A 802 1.10 -3.90 -34.14
C TYR A 802 2.18 -2.84 -34.25
N ARG A 803 3.04 -2.93 -35.28
CA ARG A 803 4.04 -1.91 -35.59
C ARG A 803 3.41 -0.78 -36.37
N LEU A 804 3.36 0.42 -35.81
CA LEU A 804 2.93 1.63 -36.49
C LEU A 804 3.82 1.98 -37.67
N PRO A 805 3.25 2.64 -38.74
CA PRO A 805 4.02 3.13 -39.90
C PRO A 805 5.19 4.02 -39.47
N LYS A 806 6.30 3.95 -40.21
CA LYS A 806 7.57 4.64 -39.88
C LYS A 806 7.58 6.14 -40.24
N ARG A 807 6.43 6.86 -40.19
CA ARG A 807 6.45 8.32 -40.39
C ARG A 807 7.21 8.96 -39.24
N LYS A 808 8.12 9.86 -39.52
CA LYS A 808 8.91 10.60 -38.50
C LYS A 808 8.74 12.08 -38.77
N VAL A 809 8.32 12.79 -37.73
CA VAL A 809 8.17 14.24 -37.63
C VAL A 809 9.14 14.78 -36.58
N LYS A 810 9.84 15.87 -36.91
CA LYS A 810 10.69 16.54 -35.92
C LYS A 810 9.85 17.43 -35.01
N LEU A 811 10.29 17.60 -33.75
CA LEU A 811 9.61 18.51 -32.83
C LEU A 811 9.56 19.95 -33.36
N SER A 812 10.66 20.41 -33.97
CA SER A 812 10.74 21.75 -34.59
C SER A 812 9.70 22.00 -35.68
N ASP A 813 9.29 20.95 -36.43
CA ASP A 813 8.31 21.08 -37.52
C ASP A 813 6.88 21.38 -37.01
N LEU A 814 6.61 21.09 -35.72
CA LEU A 814 5.30 21.30 -35.09
C LEU A 814 5.02 22.75 -34.70
N PHE A 815 5.99 23.64 -34.79
CA PHE A 815 5.87 25.02 -34.34
C PHE A 815 6.04 26.03 -35.49
N ALA A 816 5.24 27.10 -35.47
CA ALA A 816 5.37 28.23 -36.40
C ALA A 816 6.27 29.30 -35.75
N LEU A 817 7.61 29.09 -35.87
CA LEU A 817 8.59 30.04 -35.37
C LEU A 817 9.05 30.97 -36.49
N ASP A 818 9.13 32.27 -36.19
CA ASP A 818 9.77 33.28 -37.04
C ASP A 818 11.19 33.54 -36.52
N GLU A 819 12.15 32.81 -37.06
CA GLU A 819 13.50 32.77 -36.48
C GLU A 819 14.38 33.95 -36.82
N GLY A 820 14.02 34.83 -37.78
CA GLY A 820 14.78 36.06 -38.09
C GLY A 820 16.32 36.01 -37.91
N ASP A 821 16.98 37.12 -38.00
CA ASP A 821 18.41 37.23 -37.65
C ASP A 821 18.55 37.21 -36.12
N GLY A 822 19.23 36.20 -35.55
CA GLY A 822 19.40 36.07 -34.10
C GLY A 822 20.27 37.17 -33.47
N ASP A 823 20.07 37.38 -32.18
CA ASP A 823 20.87 38.31 -31.34
C ASP A 823 22.16 37.63 -30.85
N SER A 824 23.24 38.38 -30.69
CA SER A 824 24.52 37.89 -30.14
C SER A 824 24.38 37.29 -28.75
N ASN A 825 23.33 37.65 -28.00
CA ASN A 825 23.02 37.09 -26.65
C ASN A 825 22.23 35.78 -26.69
N ASP A 826 21.71 35.36 -27.84
CA ASP A 826 20.83 34.18 -27.89
C ASP A 826 21.53 32.88 -27.50
N TYR A 827 22.84 32.78 -27.78
CA TYR A 827 23.65 31.67 -27.32
C TYR A 827 23.80 31.62 -25.79
N HIS A 828 23.94 32.78 -25.14
CA HIS A 828 23.99 32.90 -23.69
C HIS A 828 22.63 32.58 -23.06
N ARG A 829 21.53 33.06 -23.65
CA ARG A 829 20.16 32.74 -23.23
C ARG A 829 19.88 31.24 -23.30
N LYS A 830 20.23 30.62 -24.44
CA LYS A 830 20.14 29.15 -24.58
C LYS A 830 20.93 28.42 -23.51
N LYS A 831 22.19 28.78 -23.25
CA LYS A 831 23.03 28.18 -22.22
C LYS A 831 22.44 28.33 -20.83
N ASN A 832 21.91 29.51 -20.49
CA ASN A 832 21.25 29.74 -19.20
C ASN A 832 20.02 28.83 -18.98
N ILE A 833 19.23 28.60 -20.04
CA ILE A 833 18.09 27.67 -19.98
C ILE A 833 18.60 26.24 -19.68
N ILE A 834 19.58 25.76 -20.46
CA ILE A 834 20.11 24.41 -20.31
C ILE A 834 20.65 24.18 -18.88
N VAL A 835 21.45 25.11 -18.37
CA VAL A 835 22.03 25.04 -17.01
C VAL A 835 20.96 25.04 -15.93
N ALA A 836 19.95 25.92 -16.07
CA ALA A 836 18.86 25.98 -15.09
C ALA A 836 18.03 24.68 -15.08
N VAL A 837 17.73 24.15 -16.26
CA VAL A 837 16.96 22.89 -16.40
C VAL A 837 17.75 21.70 -15.88
N GLN A 838 19.08 21.61 -16.18
CA GLN A 838 19.93 20.53 -15.68
C GLN A 838 19.96 20.53 -14.15
N LYS A 839 20.18 21.71 -13.54
CA LYS A 839 20.19 21.84 -12.08
C LYS A 839 18.86 21.42 -11.48
N ALA A 840 17.75 21.88 -12.04
CA ALA A 840 16.40 21.55 -11.55
C ALA A 840 16.11 20.05 -11.67
N GLU A 841 16.50 19.41 -12.80
CA GLU A 841 16.34 17.96 -12.99
C GLU A 841 17.16 17.16 -11.95
N ASP A 842 18.40 17.54 -11.69
CA ASP A 842 19.25 16.88 -10.70
C ASP A 842 18.68 17.01 -9.29
N ASP A 843 18.21 18.20 -8.92
CA ASP A 843 17.58 18.45 -7.62
C ASP A 843 16.26 17.69 -7.45
N ILE A 844 15.42 17.70 -8.48
CA ILE A 844 14.15 16.95 -8.50
C ILE A 844 14.43 15.45 -8.45
N ARG A 845 15.41 14.92 -9.21
CA ARG A 845 15.79 13.51 -9.19
C ARG A 845 16.24 13.07 -7.79
N TYR A 846 17.00 13.87 -7.09
CA TYR A 846 17.39 13.60 -5.72
C TYR A 846 16.19 13.52 -4.78
N LEU A 847 15.24 14.46 -4.88
CA LEU A 847 14.02 14.45 -4.06
C LEU A 847 13.12 13.24 -4.38
N ARG A 848 13.08 12.79 -5.63
CA ARG A 848 12.35 11.59 -6.07
C ARG A 848 12.87 10.31 -5.43
N ILE A 849 14.18 10.14 -5.34
CA ILE A 849 14.78 8.99 -4.63
C ILE A 849 14.34 8.98 -3.16
N ARG A 850 14.19 10.15 -2.55
CA ARG A 850 13.65 10.28 -1.20
C ARG A 850 12.14 10.01 -1.16
N GLU A 851 11.38 10.52 -2.13
CA GLU A 851 9.94 10.29 -2.26
C GLU A 851 9.62 8.79 -2.41
N SER A 852 10.39 8.05 -3.20
CA SER A 852 10.16 6.60 -3.39
C SER A 852 10.31 5.79 -2.10
N LYS A 853 11.06 6.28 -1.13
CA LYS A 853 11.25 5.68 0.20
C LYS A 853 10.33 6.27 1.27
N ALA A 854 9.63 7.35 0.96
CA ALA A 854 8.73 8.03 1.89
C ALA A 854 7.35 7.38 1.89
N GLN A 855 6.63 7.48 3.01
CA GLN A 855 5.26 7.00 3.16
C GLN A 855 4.35 8.16 3.60
N GLY A 856 3.06 8.04 3.31
CA GLY A 856 2.06 9.03 3.70
C GLY A 856 2.38 10.44 3.18
N ASP A 857 2.10 11.44 4.00
CA ASP A 857 2.23 12.86 3.63
C ASP A 857 3.67 13.36 3.48
N ALA A 858 4.69 12.58 3.89
CA ALA A 858 6.07 12.88 3.55
C ALA A 858 6.27 12.97 2.02
N LYS A 859 5.51 12.19 1.25
CA LYS A 859 5.46 12.30 -0.22
C LYS A 859 4.92 13.66 -0.66
N VAL A 860 3.86 14.15 -0.01
CA VAL A 860 3.23 15.45 -0.33
C VAL A 860 4.22 16.60 -0.14
N ILE A 861 5.00 16.55 0.94
CA ILE A 861 6.03 17.57 1.22
C ILE A 861 7.12 17.55 0.16
N LEU A 862 7.65 16.36 -0.14
CA LEU A 862 8.70 16.23 -1.16
C LEU A 862 8.19 16.67 -2.54
N ARG A 863 6.91 16.40 -2.85
CA ARG A 863 6.26 16.89 -4.08
C ARG A 863 6.15 18.42 -4.10
N ALA A 864 5.80 19.03 -2.97
CA ALA A 864 5.77 20.51 -2.86
C ALA A 864 7.16 21.12 -3.02
N GLU A 865 8.22 20.51 -2.48
CA GLU A 865 9.61 20.94 -2.68
C GLU A 865 10.03 20.79 -4.16
N MET A 866 9.70 19.69 -4.81
CA MET A 866 9.95 19.50 -6.25
C MET A 866 9.20 20.53 -7.08
N GLN A 867 7.95 20.85 -6.74
CA GLN A 867 7.18 21.88 -7.45
C GLN A 867 7.80 23.27 -7.30
N ALA A 868 8.30 23.64 -6.12
CA ALA A 868 8.97 24.92 -5.91
C ALA A 868 10.26 25.05 -6.74
N ILE A 869 11.05 23.97 -6.86
CA ILE A 869 12.24 23.94 -7.72
C ILE A 869 11.85 24.12 -9.19
N LEU A 870 10.78 23.45 -9.63
CA LEU A 870 10.27 23.62 -10.99
C LEU A 870 9.81 25.05 -11.26
N ASP A 871 9.00 25.62 -10.35
CA ASP A 871 8.47 26.96 -10.53
C ASP A 871 9.59 28.00 -10.67
N GLU A 872 10.69 27.83 -9.94
CA GLU A 872 11.87 28.71 -10.09
C GLU A 872 12.59 28.46 -11.43
N CYS A 873 12.73 27.20 -11.84
CA CYS A 873 13.28 26.88 -13.16
C CYS A 873 12.45 27.50 -14.29
N LEU A 874 11.12 27.37 -14.24
CA LEU A 874 10.21 27.95 -15.25
C LEU A 874 10.30 29.48 -15.32
N LYS A 875 10.60 30.18 -14.21
CA LYS A 875 10.87 31.62 -14.24
C LYS A 875 12.15 31.97 -15.00
N VAL A 876 13.21 31.17 -14.83
CA VAL A 876 14.48 31.36 -15.55
C VAL A 876 14.29 31.06 -17.04
N VAL A 877 13.56 30.00 -17.38
CA VAL A 877 13.21 29.66 -18.77
C VAL A 877 12.42 30.78 -19.42
N ALA A 878 11.38 31.31 -18.77
CA ALA A 878 10.55 32.39 -19.27
C ALA A 878 11.32 33.69 -19.57
N ARG A 879 12.34 34.00 -18.76
CA ARG A 879 13.20 35.17 -18.98
C ARG A 879 14.13 35.02 -20.17
N ASN A 880 14.63 33.81 -20.40
CA ASN A 880 15.66 33.54 -21.41
C ASN A 880 15.06 33.04 -22.75
N ALA A 881 13.91 32.36 -22.76
CA ALA A 881 13.18 31.99 -23.97
C ALA A 881 12.46 33.23 -24.58
N SER A 882 13.21 34.28 -24.85
CA SER A 882 12.66 35.61 -25.12
C SER A 882 12.25 35.86 -26.55
N ASN A 883 12.71 35.05 -27.52
CA ASN A 883 12.43 35.17 -28.94
C ASN A 883 12.37 33.80 -29.63
N ASP A 884 11.85 33.75 -30.85
CA ASP A 884 11.66 32.54 -31.64
C ASP A 884 13.00 31.92 -32.06
N HIS A 885 14.08 32.71 -32.23
CA HIS A 885 15.39 32.19 -32.57
C HIS A 885 15.98 31.30 -31.44
N VAL A 886 15.90 31.72 -30.17
CA VAL A 886 16.32 30.92 -29.02
C VAL A 886 15.51 29.63 -28.93
N LEU A 887 14.20 29.69 -29.16
CA LEU A 887 13.31 28.52 -29.15
C LEU A 887 13.70 27.55 -30.29
N GLY A 888 13.94 28.07 -31.51
CA GLY A 888 14.36 27.26 -32.65
C GLY A 888 15.71 26.58 -32.44
N LEU A 889 16.67 27.27 -31.81
CA LEU A 889 17.97 26.68 -31.43
C LEU A 889 17.82 25.51 -30.44
N LEU A 890 16.94 25.63 -29.46
CA LEU A 890 16.68 24.58 -28.46
C LEU A 890 15.94 23.39 -29.07
N LEU A 891 14.92 23.62 -29.92
CA LEU A 891 14.17 22.54 -30.59
C LEU A 891 15.07 21.75 -31.54
N ARG A 892 15.96 22.40 -32.31
CA ARG A 892 16.92 21.69 -33.18
C ARG A 892 17.88 20.82 -32.35
N GLU A 893 18.32 21.25 -31.18
CA GLU A 893 19.15 20.43 -30.32
C GLU A 893 18.35 19.24 -29.69
N LEU A 894 17.07 19.46 -29.38
CA LEU A 894 16.19 18.37 -28.96
C LEU A 894 15.97 17.32 -30.05
N ASP A 895 15.85 17.76 -31.32
CA ASP A 895 15.69 16.86 -32.47
C ASP A 895 16.99 16.11 -32.83
N SER A 896 18.18 16.74 -32.71
CA SER A 896 19.45 16.14 -33.07
C SER A 896 19.89 15.03 -32.10
N GLY A 897 19.64 15.22 -30.80
CA GLY A 897 20.03 14.27 -29.78
C GLY A 897 21.55 14.01 -29.63
N GLU A 898 22.40 14.78 -30.35
CA GLU A 898 23.85 14.49 -30.44
C GLU A 898 24.63 14.83 -29.18
N LYS A 899 24.16 15.78 -28.38
CA LYS A 899 24.85 16.18 -27.14
C LYS A 899 24.38 15.34 -25.97
N LYS A 900 25.28 14.62 -25.34
CA LYS A 900 25.01 13.75 -24.19
C LYS A 900 24.30 14.51 -23.05
N GLU A 901 24.66 15.74 -22.79
CA GLU A 901 24.08 16.61 -21.75
C GLU A 901 22.59 16.88 -22.01
N ILE A 902 22.21 17.17 -23.26
CA ILE A 902 20.83 17.45 -23.65
C ILE A 902 20.01 16.16 -23.71
N SER A 903 20.62 15.06 -24.16
CA SER A 903 19.93 13.75 -24.19
C SER A 903 19.42 13.33 -22.81
N GLN A 904 20.16 13.65 -21.75
CA GLN A 904 19.76 13.31 -20.37
C GLN A 904 18.56 14.11 -19.85
N ILE A 905 18.41 15.35 -20.29
CA ILE A 905 17.35 16.26 -19.84
C ILE A 905 16.26 16.52 -20.91
N LYS A 906 16.31 15.82 -22.04
CA LYS A 906 15.48 16.08 -23.23
C LYS A 906 14.00 16.28 -22.89
N SER A 907 13.43 15.34 -22.17
CA SER A 907 12.01 15.37 -21.82
C SER A 907 11.66 16.53 -20.86
N PHE A 908 12.51 16.80 -19.91
CA PHE A 908 12.30 17.85 -18.94
C PHE A 908 12.52 19.23 -19.55
N LEU A 909 13.53 19.38 -20.40
CA LEU A 909 13.77 20.62 -21.15
C LEU A 909 12.58 20.97 -22.04
N PHE A 910 12.06 20.01 -22.81
CA PHE A 910 10.89 20.25 -23.68
C PHE A 910 9.66 20.64 -22.86
N ALA A 911 9.43 20.00 -21.72
CA ALA A 911 8.35 20.37 -20.81
C ALA A 911 8.51 21.80 -20.27
N CYS A 912 9.71 22.18 -19.84
CA CYS A 912 9.99 23.52 -19.35
C CYS A 912 9.79 24.61 -20.43
N LEU A 913 10.11 24.29 -21.67
CA LEU A 913 9.87 25.20 -22.81
C LEU A 913 8.38 25.37 -23.13
N LEU A 914 7.59 24.28 -23.02
CA LEU A 914 6.15 24.34 -23.26
C LEU A 914 5.37 25.03 -22.15
N PHE A 915 5.76 24.80 -20.89
CA PHE A 915 4.99 25.25 -19.72
C PHE A 915 5.63 26.42 -18.98
N GLU A 916 6.59 27.15 -19.60
CA GLU A 916 7.09 28.39 -19.06
C GLU A 916 5.95 29.42 -18.90
N LYS A 917 6.14 30.39 -18.00
CA LYS A 917 5.05 31.28 -17.56
C LYS A 917 4.36 32.09 -18.67
N ASN A 918 5.04 32.36 -19.77
CA ASN A 918 4.50 33.18 -20.87
C ASN A 918 3.83 32.31 -21.95
N GLY A 919 3.99 30.99 -21.92
CA GLY A 919 3.39 30.06 -22.88
C GLY A 919 3.82 30.31 -24.33
N ARG A 920 5.00 30.87 -24.56
CA ARG A 920 5.45 31.32 -25.88
C ARG A 920 5.54 30.17 -26.88
N LEU A 921 6.20 29.06 -26.51
CA LEU A 921 6.32 27.91 -27.39
C LEU A 921 4.95 27.27 -27.62
N LEU A 922 4.14 27.15 -26.59
CA LEU A 922 2.82 26.56 -26.64
C LEU A 922 1.87 27.33 -27.59
N SER A 923 1.96 28.66 -27.62
CA SER A 923 1.16 29.50 -28.52
C SER A 923 1.56 29.38 -29.99
N LYS A 924 2.71 28.78 -30.29
CA LYS A 924 3.24 28.59 -31.64
C LYS A 924 2.98 27.20 -32.24
N VAL A 925 2.26 26.34 -31.52
CA VAL A 925 1.91 25.00 -32.05
C VAL A 925 1.03 25.15 -33.29
N LYS A 926 1.41 24.45 -34.37
CA LYS A 926 0.63 24.35 -35.62
C LYS A 926 -0.54 23.42 -35.39
N THR A 927 -1.74 23.96 -35.24
CA THR A 927 -2.99 23.20 -35.15
C THR A 927 -3.68 23.20 -36.50
N PRO A 928 -3.96 22.06 -37.17
CA PRO A 928 -4.76 22.03 -38.39
C PRO A 928 -6.17 22.58 -38.12
N GLU A 929 -6.74 23.32 -39.09
CA GLU A 929 -8.05 24.00 -38.95
C GLU A 929 -9.20 23.01 -38.73
N ASP A 930 -9.08 21.79 -39.28
CA ASP A 930 -10.05 20.68 -39.19
C ASP A 930 -9.74 19.67 -38.05
N TYR A 931 -8.74 19.96 -37.20
CA TYR A 931 -8.40 19.04 -36.11
C TYR A 931 -9.29 19.26 -34.90
N HIS A 932 -10.10 18.24 -34.60
CA HIS A 932 -10.90 18.15 -33.37
C HIS A 932 -10.34 17.08 -32.49
N TYR A 933 -10.08 17.48 -31.24
CA TYR A 933 -9.59 16.56 -30.22
C TYR A 933 -10.71 15.63 -29.71
N THR A 934 -10.42 14.34 -29.64
CA THR A 934 -11.36 13.32 -29.15
C THR A 934 -10.90 12.78 -27.80
N GLU A 935 -11.78 12.78 -26.82
CA GLU A 935 -11.55 12.26 -25.49
C GLU A 935 -12.28 10.94 -25.27
N LEU A 936 -11.57 9.96 -24.69
CA LEU A 936 -12.16 8.68 -24.31
C LEU A 936 -12.60 8.73 -22.84
N LYS A 937 -13.88 8.48 -22.60
CA LYS A 937 -14.47 8.39 -21.25
C LYS A 937 -15.23 7.10 -21.09
N LEU A 938 -15.35 6.61 -19.85
CA LEU A 938 -16.22 5.50 -19.58
C LEU A 938 -17.69 5.92 -19.74
N ALA A 939 -18.48 5.10 -20.42
CA ALA A 939 -19.91 5.34 -20.56
C ALA A 939 -20.61 5.19 -19.20
N THR A 940 -21.26 6.27 -18.75
CA THR A 940 -22.18 6.28 -17.62
C THR A 940 -23.45 6.99 -18.06
N ASP A 941 -24.61 6.69 -17.45
CA ASP A 941 -25.87 7.34 -17.81
C ASP A 941 -25.82 8.86 -17.69
N GLU A 942 -24.92 9.39 -16.82
CA GLU A 942 -24.76 10.82 -16.59
C GLU A 942 -23.89 11.52 -17.66
N ASN A 943 -22.99 10.79 -18.33
CA ASN A 943 -22.03 11.37 -19.25
C ASN A 943 -22.25 11.05 -20.73
N ILE A 944 -23.28 10.28 -21.08
CA ILE A 944 -23.65 9.98 -22.45
C ILE A 944 -24.53 11.10 -22.99
N LYS A 945 -24.07 11.77 -24.05
CA LYS A 945 -24.85 12.71 -24.83
C LYS A 945 -25.34 12.00 -26.09
N ARG A 946 -26.44 12.53 -26.67
CA ARG A 946 -27.12 11.93 -27.84
C ARG A 946 -26.21 11.75 -29.04
N ASP A 947 -25.19 12.59 -29.18
CA ASP A 947 -24.28 12.63 -30.33
C ASP A 947 -22.92 11.99 -30.02
N ASP A 948 -22.76 11.39 -28.83
CA ASP A 948 -21.52 10.72 -28.46
C ASP A 948 -21.43 9.34 -29.14
N MET A 949 -20.23 8.97 -29.54
CA MET A 949 -19.92 7.60 -29.95
C MET A 949 -19.50 6.74 -28.80
N ILE A 950 -19.81 5.45 -28.82
CA ILE A 950 -19.41 4.48 -27.82
C ILE A 950 -18.53 3.41 -28.44
N GLU A 951 -17.34 3.25 -27.93
CA GLU A 951 -16.43 2.16 -28.25
C GLU A 951 -16.40 1.14 -27.10
N ILE A 952 -16.39 -0.15 -27.43
CA ILE A 952 -16.23 -1.20 -26.43
C ILE A 952 -14.74 -1.50 -26.26
N ILE A 953 -14.24 -1.26 -25.04
CA ILE A 953 -12.88 -1.59 -24.62
C ILE A 953 -12.99 -2.61 -23.48
N TYR A 954 -12.41 -3.79 -23.65
CA TYR A 954 -12.48 -4.90 -22.68
C TYR A 954 -13.89 -5.41 -22.37
N GLY A 955 -14.81 -5.40 -23.35
CA GLY A 955 -16.20 -5.68 -23.09
C GLY A 955 -16.95 -4.58 -22.33
N HIS A 956 -16.31 -3.45 -22.06
CA HIS A 956 -16.90 -2.31 -21.37
C HIS A 956 -17.08 -1.13 -22.32
N PRO A 957 -18.25 -0.44 -22.32
CA PRO A 957 -18.48 0.72 -23.18
C PRO A 957 -17.68 1.93 -22.68
N HIS A 958 -17.04 2.60 -23.61
CA HIS A 958 -16.40 3.90 -23.42
C HIS A 958 -17.03 4.93 -24.33
N VAL A 959 -17.42 6.07 -23.79
CA VAL A 959 -17.92 7.18 -24.59
C VAL A 959 -16.74 7.88 -25.24
N ILE A 960 -16.81 8.02 -26.56
CA ILE A 960 -15.90 8.87 -27.31
C ILE A 960 -16.59 10.23 -27.46
N VAL A 961 -16.13 11.21 -26.70
CA VAL A 961 -16.62 12.59 -26.79
C VAL A 961 -15.90 13.27 -27.94
N VAL A 962 -16.64 13.68 -28.94
CA VAL A 962 -16.14 14.42 -30.11
C VAL A 962 -16.41 15.90 -29.87
N ASP A 963 -15.36 16.73 -29.88
CA ASP A 963 -15.51 18.19 -29.91
C ASP A 963 -15.62 18.64 -31.37
N GLY A 964 -16.87 18.78 -31.84
CA GLY A 964 -17.23 19.06 -33.22
C GLY A 964 -17.86 17.88 -33.99
N ASP A 965 -18.17 18.08 -35.26
CA ASP A 965 -18.94 17.15 -36.09
C ASP A 965 -18.17 15.91 -36.63
N THR A 966 -16.95 15.65 -36.14
CA THR A 966 -16.09 14.57 -36.67
C THR A 966 -16.31 13.27 -35.88
N VAL A 967 -16.92 12.30 -36.51
CA VAL A 967 -17.13 10.94 -36.01
C VAL A 967 -15.92 10.08 -36.36
N LEU A 968 -15.05 9.77 -35.41
CA LEU A 968 -13.98 8.78 -35.58
C LEU A 968 -14.53 7.37 -35.41
N GLY A 969 -14.37 6.52 -36.42
CA GLY A 969 -15.02 5.25 -36.59
C GLY A 969 -14.89 4.26 -35.40
N GLY A 970 -15.98 3.97 -34.76
CA GLY A 970 -16.18 2.79 -33.92
C GLY A 970 -16.51 1.57 -34.80
N HIS A 971 -16.23 0.37 -34.28
CA HIS A 971 -16.61 -0.87 -34.88
C HIS A 971 -18.02 -1.26 -34.40
N GLY A 972 -19.05 -1.03 -35.23
CA GLY A 972 -20.42 -1.42 -34.96
C GLY A 972 -21.40 -0.24 -34.87
N ARG A 973 -22.70 -0.59 -34.75
CA ARG A 973 -23.80 0.38 -34.66
C ARG A 973 -24.23 0.57 -33.21
N ILE A 974 -24.46 1.81 -32.83
CA ILE A 974 -24.94 2.18 -31.52
C ILE A 974 -26.31 2.83 -31.66
N GLU A 975 -27.24 2.41 -30.81
CA GLU A 975 -28.55 3.04 -30.68
C GLU A 975 -28.77 3.45 -29.20
N ILE A 976 -29.38 4.60 -28.98
CA ILE A 976 -29.84 5.03 -27.66
C ILE A 976 -31.37 4.93 -27.68
N VAL A 977 -31.92 3.98 -26.94
CA VAL A 977 -33.36 3.75 -26.79
C VAL A 977 -33.74 3.93 -25.35
N ASP A 978 -34.64 4.88 -25.06
CA ASP A 978 -35.13 5.21 -23.72
C ASP A 978 -33.97 5.54 -22.73
N GLY A 979 -32.91 6.22 -23.20
CA GLY A 979 -31.74 6.56 -22.39
C GLY A 979 -30.75 5.41 -22.18
N LYS A 980 -31.03 4.22 -22.72
CA LYS A 980 -30.14 3.07 -22.67
C LYS A 980 -29.35 2.95 -23.96
N VAL A 981 -28.07 2.70 -23.87
CA VAL A 981 -27.20 2.47 -25.02
C VAL A 981 -27.27 1.00 -25.44
N ILE A 982 -27.64 0.77 -26.71
CA ILE A 982 -27.68 -0.55 -27.30
C ILE A 982 -26.58 -0.61 -28.36
N TYR A 983 -25.68 -1.58 -28.19
CA TYR A 983 -24.61 -1.82 -29.16
C TYR A 983 -24.89 -3.04 -30.02
N TYR A 984 -24.61 -2.89 -31.32
CA TYR A 984 -24.67 -3.96 -32.31
C TYR A 984 -23.26 -4.19 -32.88
N ASP A 985 -22.82 -5.45 -32.98
CA ASP A 985 -21.56 -5.80 -33.63
C ASP A 985 -21.53 -5.48 -35.13
N ALA A 986 -20.40 -5.69 -35.80
CA ALA A 986 -20.25 -5.48 -37.23
C ALA A 986 -21.20 -6.35 -38.08
N ASN A 987 -21.78 -7.41 -37.52
CA ASN A 987 -22.71 -8.33 -38.13
C ASN A 987 -24.18 -7.98 -37.86
N GLY A 988 -24.43 -6.92 -37.10
CA GLY A 988 -25.77 -6.46 -36.74
C GLY A 988 -26.40 -7.23 -35.55
N ASN A 989 -25.64 -8.06 -34.84
CA ASN A 989 -26.14 -8.74 -33.65
C ASN A 989 -26.02 -7.81 -32.42
N ARG A 990 -27.10 -7.81 -31.61
CA ARG A 990 -27.08 -7.05 -30.34
C ARG A 990 -26.04 -7.65 -29.41
N VAL A 991 -25.06 -6.83 -29.02
CA VAL A 991 -24.07 -7.20 -28.00
C VAL A 991 -24.60 -6.78 -26.64
N PRO A 992 -24.85 -7.71 -25.72
CA PRO A 992 -25.21 -7.34 -24.35
C PRO A 992 -24.05 -6.55 -23.76
N ILE A 993 -24.36 -5.31 -23.33
CA ILE A 993 -23.39 -4.46 -22.61
C ILE A 993 -23.71 -4.65 -21.12
N PRO A 994 -22.92 -5.45 -20.38
CA PRO A 994 -23.25 -5.79 -18.98
C PRO A 994 -23.24 -4.59 -18.02
N ILE A 995 -23.07 -3.39 -18.51
CA ILE A 995 -22.67 -2.23 -17.74
C ILE A 995 -23.78 -1.17 -17.67
N LEU A 996 -24.72 -1.19 -18.59
CA LEU A 996 -25.78 -0.18 -18.64
C LEU A 996 -27.03 -0.58 -17.84
N ASP A 997 -27.09 -1.79 -17.31
CA ASP A 997 -28.15 -2.26 -16.45
C ASP A 997 -27.81 -2.13 -14.94
N TYR A 998 -26.94 -1.20 -14.58
CA TYR A 998 -26.54 -0.96 -13.18
C TYR A 998 -27.08 0.36 -12.65
#